data_4d0537aae6a889f52bd4a4ebfa196f09
#
_entry.id   4d0537aae6a889f52bd4a4ebfa196f09
#
_cell.length_a   1.000
_cell.length_b   1.000
_cell.length_c   1.000
_cell.angle_alpha   90.00
_cell.angle_beta   90.00
_cell.angle_gamma   90.00
#
_symmetry.space_group_name_H-M   'P 1'
#
loop_
_entity.id
_entity.type
_entity.pdbx_description
1 polymer ?
#
loop_
_entity_poly.entity_id
_entity_poly.type
_entity_poly.pdbx_seq_one_letter_code
_entity_poly.pdbx_strand_id
1 'polypeptide(L)'
;TYGALYEQAARVAEGLLARGLEPGARVLLMLPTGKDYFFGFFGTLLAGGLPVPIYPPGRPQQLEEHLQRHVKIAVNAGPVIMLTVPEALHFSNLMAAQVKGLRLVTTVEDITSESLPHVLPTISPHDAAFLQYTSGSTSDPKGVILSHANLLANIRAMGRALDAGPDDVFVSWLPLYHDMGLIGAWLGSLTFGMPLVIMSPLTFLSRPSRWLSAIHTYKGTISGAPNFAYDLCTTRIRHEDLADLDLSSWRVAFNGAEAVSPETLKHFAKHLAPFGFRNDTLMPVYGLAENSVGLAFPPLKRQPKIDLISRRALQDQGRAVPTFETDRPGAIAVPACGMPLPGHQIRIVDATGRELGDRHQGRIQFKGPSSTSGYFRNREATQDLFDGQWLNSGDLGYLSEGEIYITGRQKDLIIRAGRNIYPAELETAIGALDGIQLGNVAVFASSHPQTGTERLVVMAESRRWKEEGQTRLERAIAAISIDLTGAAPDEILLVPPRSVPKTSSGKIRRHAARQLHETGNAGASGMSLYWQIWKLGTLTAFQLSLRCCQRASAWLYAGYAWLILVLMAVPVWTGVVLIHSRAVRWSFLKTSLTLMRMLTGISLTVDGTEKIIGNGPVIFSANHSSYLDGAVLISALPSPFGFVVKGELKSHFIPRLFLQRLAQFQMSAEEMASLSSAEMVSNELLAERERLAKERFEKEVVVRREEEREAEKLRQTYYRELRDMKNDDREGLLPTFAAEVAEDDDDAMEVDGQAGADVA
;
A
#
# COMPACT_ATOMS: atom_id res chain seq x y z
N THR A 1 6.97 2.20 26.53
CA THR A 1 7.74 0.94 26.41
C THR A 1 7.10 0.03 25.37
N TYR A 2 7.87 -0.88 24.80
CA TYR A 2 7.36 -1.86 23.81
C TYR A 2 6.31 -2.79 24.45
N GLY A 3 6.46 -3.17 25.71
CA GLY A 3 5.45 -3.95 26.43
C GLY A 3 4.10 -3.25 26.50
N ALA A 4 4.09 -1.96 26.88
CA ALA A 4 2.85 -1.17 26.90
C ALA A 4 2.23 -0.99 25.50
N LEU A 5 3.07 -0.86 24.46
CA LEU A 5 2.60 -0.81 23.08
C LEU A 5 1.89 -2.12 22.69
N TYR A 6 2.52 -3.26 22.97
CA TYR A 6 1.94 -4.57 22.69
C TYR A 6 0.61 -4.77 23.42
N GLU A 7 0.57 -4.48 24.73
CA GLU A 7 -0.64 -4.64 25.55
C GLU A 7 -1.81 -3.82 25.01
N GLN A 8 -1.60 -2.54 24.71
CA GLN A 8 -2.65 -1.67 24.17
C GLN A 8 -3.07 -2.10 22.75
N ALA A 9 -2.12 -2.48 21.91
CA ALA A 9 -2.42 -3.00 20.57
C ALA A 9 -3.21 -4.32 20.66
N ALA A 10 -2.91 -5.21 21.58
CA ALA A 10 -3.63 -6.45 21.81
C ALA A 10 -5.08 -6.20 22.27
N ARG A 11 -5.31 -5.19 23.12
CA ARG A 11 -6.67 -4.76 23.51
C ARG A 11 -7.47 -4.22 22.34
N VAL A 12 -6.83 -3.46 21.44
CA VAL A 12 -7.45 -3.00 20.19
C VAL A 12 -7.75 -4.19 19.27
N ALA A 13 -6.84 -5.16 19.17
CA ALA A 13 -7.05 -6.37 18.37
C ALA A 13 -8.28 -7.17 18.87
N GLU A 14 -8.41 -7.36 20.17
CA GLU A 14 -9.59 -8.00 20.77
C GLU A 14 -10.87 -7.26 20.41
N GLY A 15 -10.87 -5.94 20.53
CA GLY A 15 -12.02 -5.12 20.17
C GLY A 15 -12.40 -5.21 18.68
N LEU A 16 -11.42 -5.34 17.80
CA LEU A 16 -11.64 -5.55 16.35
C LEU A 16 -12.21 -6.95 16.08
N LEU A 17 -11.64 -8.00 16.69
CA LEU A 17 -12.10 -9.38 16.57
C LEU A 17 -13.53 -9.53 17.10
N ALA A 18 -13.85 -8.95 18.25
CA ALA A 18 -15.20 -8.95 18.83
C ALA A 18 -16.24 -8.29 17.92
N ARG A 19 -15.83 -7.38 17.04
CA ARG A 19 -16.69 -6.75 16.02
C ARG A 19 -16.66 -7.47 14.66
N GLY A 20 -16.12 -8.68 14.62
CA GLY A 20 -16.12 -9.55 13.46
C GLY A 20 -15.13 -9.14 12.37
N LEU A 21 -13.96 -8.62 12.74
CA LEU A 21 -12.87 -8.44 11.78
C LEU A 21 -12.35 -9.82 11.38
N GLU A 22 -12.41 -10.11 10.10
CA GLU A 22 -11.89 -11.36 9.51
C GLU A 22 -10.43 -11.19 9.08
N PRO A 23 -9.60 -12.24 9.08
CA PRO A 23 -8.24 -12.19 8.56
C PRO A 23 -8.20 -11.65 7.12
N GLY A 24 -7.25 -10.75 6.85
CA GLY A 24 -7.13 -10.05 5.55
C GLY A 24 -8.17 -8.95 5.30
N ALA A 25 -9.10 -8.70 6.22
CA ALA A 25 -10.02 -7.58 6.09
C ALA A 25 -9.29 -6.25 6.32
N ARG A 26 -9.67 -5.21 5.54
CA ARG A 26 -8.98 -3.91 5.57
C ARG A 26 -9.60 -3.01 6.63
N VAL A 27 -8.71 -2.36 7.39
CA VAL A 27 -9.07 -1.33 8.37
C VAL A 27 -8.47 -0.01 7.95
N LEU A 28 -9.30 0.97 7.67
CA LEU A 28 -8.86 2.30 7.28
C LEU A 28 -8.44 3.09 8.52
N LEU A 29 -7.23 3.64 8.51
CA LEU A 29 -6.66 4.39 9.63
C LEU A 29 -6.57 5.88 9.26
N MET A 30 -7.51 6.70 9.74
CA MET A 30 -7.48 8.17 9.61
C MET A 30 -7.11 8.76 10.99
N LEU A 31 -5.86 8.56 11.37
CA LEU A 31 -5.37 8.93 12.69
C LEU A 31 -4.18 9.91 12.57
N PRO A 32 -4.10 10.94 13.40
CA PRO A 32 -2.93 11.79 13.49
C PRO A 32 -1.74 11.03 14.11
N THR A 33 -0.55 11.61 13.97
CA THR A 33 0.64 11.10 14.67
C THR A 33 0.41 11.14 16.18
N GLY A 34 0.40 9.97 16.82
CA GLY A 34 0.15 9.82 18.24
C GLY A 34 -0.02 8.36 18.65
N LYS A 35 -0.29 8.12 19.93
CA LYS A 35 -0.43 6.77 20.51
C LYS A 35 -1.54 5.95 19.83
N ASP A 36 -2.65 6.58 19.49
CA ASP A 36 -3.79 5.93 18.85
C ASP A 36 -3.45 5.36 17.48
N TYR A 37 -2.54 6.05 16.73
CA TYR A 37 -2.03 5.51 15.47
C TYR A 37 -1.24 4.22 15.70
N PHE A 38 -0.38 4.19 16.72
CA PHE A 38 0.41 3.02 17.05
C PHE A 38 -0.46 1.84 17.49
N PHE A 39 -1.42 2.10 18.36
CA PHE A 39 -2.33 1.06 18.87
C PHE A 39 -3.26 0.55 17.78
N GLY A 40 -3.84 1.43 16.97
CA GLY A 40 -4.73 1.07 15.87
C GLY A 40 -4.02 0.29 14.76
N PHE A 41 -2.79 0.68 14.41
CA PHE A 41 -2.00 0.00 13.38
C PHE A 41 -1.62 -1.42 13.83
N PHE A 42 -0.97 -1.56 14.99
CA PHE A 42 -0.60 -2.89 15.50
C PHE A 42 -1.79 -3.72 15.94
N GLY A 43 -2.81 -3.10 16.53
CA GLY A 43 -4.04 -3.81 16.87
C GLY A 43 -4.70 -4.43 15.62
N THR A 44 -4.69 -3.71 14.50
CA THR A 44 -5.18 -4.25 13.22
C THR A 44 -4.31 -5.43 12.74
N LEU A 45 -2.97 -5.31 12.81
CA LEU A 45 -2.07 -6.40 12.43
C LEU A 45 -2.24 -7.63 13.32
N LEU A 46 -2.29 -7.45 14.64
CA LEU A 46 -2.48 -8.54 15.60
C LEU A 46 -3.83 -9.26 15.40
N ALA A 47 -4.86 -8.53 15.00
CA ALA A 47 -6.15 -9.11 14.63
C ALA A 47 -6.16 -9.79 13.25
N GLY A 48 -5.02 -9.88 12.57
CA GLY A 48 -4.92 -10.44 11.21
C GLY A 48 -5.51 -9.54 10.11
N GLY A 49 -5.85 -8.30 10.41
CA GLY A 49 -6.37 -7.33 9.45
C GLY A 49 -5.26 -6.59 8.70
N LEU A 50 -5.63 -5.91 7.60
CA LEU A 50 -4.74 -5.07 6.81
C LEU A 50 -4.97 -3.59 7.11
N PRO A 51 -4.05 -2.90 7.81
CA PRO A 51 -4.10 -1.46 7.94
C PRO A 51 -4.02 -0.75 6.59
N VAL A 52 -4.83 0.28 6.42
CA VAL A 52 -4.79 1.18 5.26
C VAL A 52 -4.64 2.61 5.78
N PRO A 53 -3.39 3.08 5.96
CA PRO A 53 -3.15 4.43 6.45
C PRO A 53 -3.60 5.50 5.46
N ILE A 54 -4.35 6.46 5.94
CA ILE A 54 -4.71 7.69 5.24
C ILE A 54 -4.50 8.90 6.14
N TYR A 55 -4.29 10.05 5.54
CA TYR A 55 -4.05 11.26 6.34
C TYR A 55 -5.35 11.98 6.71
N PRO A 56 -5.45 12.53 7.93
CA PRO A 56 -6.59 13.35 8.32
C PRO A 56 -6.61 14.69 7.54
N PRO A 57 -7.79 15.33 7.35
CA PRO A 57 -7.89 16.59 6.65
C PRO A 57 -7.09 17.69 7.37
N GLY A 58 -6.06 18.21 6.68
CA GLY A 58 -5.17 19.22 7.26
C GLY A 58 -5.57 20.67 7.00
N ARG A 59 -6.40 20.94 5.99
CA ARG A 59 -6.79 22.30 5.58
C ARG A 59 -8.25 22.35 5.18
N PRO A 60 -9.07 23.21 5.81
CA PRO A 60 -10.49 23.32 5.49
C PRO A 60 -10.78 23.68 4.02
N GLN A 61 -9.90 24.47 3.39
CA GLN A 61 -10.09 24.92 1.99
C GLN A 61 -9.95 23.80 0.94
N GLN A 62 -9.35 22.66 1.30
CA GLN A 62 -9.13 21.50 0.42
C GLN A 62 -9.98 20.29 0.83
N LEU A 63 -11.02 20.51 1.64
CA LEU A 63 -11.80 19.43 2.25
C LEU A 63 -12.50 18.56 1.19
N GLU A 64 -13.03 19.16 0.12
CA GLU A 64 -13.70 18.43 -0.96
C GLU A 64 -12.73 17.55 -1.74
N GLU A 65 -11.58 18.10 -2.16
CA GLU A 65 -10.56 17.33 -2.88
C GLU A 65 -10.01 16.20 -2.01
N HIS A 66 -9.79 16.49 -0.73
CA HIS A 66 -9.36 15.52 0.27
C HIS A 66 -10.37 14.38 0.41
N LEU A 67 -11.66 14.70 0.56
CA LEU A 67 -12.71 13.70 0.65
C LEU A 67 -12.78 12.83 -0.61
N GLN A 68 -12.81 13.43 -1.80
CA GLN A 68 -12.89 12.71 -3.07
C GLN A 68 -11.72 11.73 -3.22
N ARG A 69 -10.51 12.17 -2.87
CA ARG A 69 -9.33 11.31 -2.91
C ARG A 69 -9.44 10.13 -1.95
N HIS A 70 -9.85 10.39 -0.69
CA HIS A 70 -9.97 9.34 0.33
C HIS A 70 -11.11 8.39 0.06
N VAL A 71 -12.20 8.86 -0.54
CA VAL A 71 -13.27 7.99 -1.06
C VAL A 71 -12.73 7.07 -2.15
N LYS A 72 -11.92 7.56 -3.09
CA LYS A 72 -11.29 6.69 -4.11
C LYS A 72 -10.40 5.63 -3.48
N ILE A 73 -9.58 5.99 -2.49
CA ILE A 73 -8.76 5.04 -1.71
C ILE A 73 -9.65 4.00 -1.03
N ALA A 74 -10.66 4.44 -0.31
CA ALA A 74 -11.55 3.56 0.42
C ALA A 74 -12.39 2.66 -0.49
N VAL A 75 -12.83 3.15 -1.65
CA VAL A 75 -13.53 2.32 -2.65
C VAL A 75 -12.61 1.23 -3.20
N ASN A 76 -11.36 1.55 -3.53
CA ASN A 76 -10.38 0.57 -4.00
C ASN A 76 -10.02 -0.44 -2.89
N ALA A 77 -9.68 0.05 -1.68
CA ALA A 77 -9.31 -0.80 -0.55
C ALA A 77 -10.48 -1.69 -0.08
N GLY A 78 -11.73 -1.19 -0.09
CA GLY A 78 -12.91 -1.89 0.43
C GLY A 78 -12.79 -2.21 1.92
N PRO A 79 -12.56 -1.23 2.81
CA PRO A 79 -12.41 -1.46 4.23
C PRO A 79 -13.75 -1.85 4.87
N VAL A 80 -13.69 -2.62 5.94
CA VAL A 80 -14.87 -3.01 6.74
C VAL A 80 -15.03 -2.15 7.98
N ILE A 81 -13.92 -1.65 8.53
CA ILE A 81 -13.85 -0.77 9.71
C ILE A 81 -12.98 0.44 9.37
N MET A 82 -13.30 1.57 9.96
CA MET A 82 -12.47 2.78 9.94
C MET A 82 -12.21 3.26 11.36
N LEU A 83 -10.94 3.43 11.70
CA LEU A 83 -10.49 4.04 12.94
C LEU A 83 -10.15 5.50 12.69
N THR A 84 -10.71 6.38 13.53
CA THR A 84 -10.52 7.83 13.42
C THR A 84 -10.46 8.48 14.80
N VAL A 85 -10.37 9.79 14.85
CA VAL A 85 -10.42 10.57 16.09
C VAL A 85 -11.80 11.22 16.26
N PRO A 86 -12.22 11.55 17.50
CA PRO A 86 -13.53 12.17 17.75
C PRO A 86 -13.82 13.40 16.87
N GLU A 87 -12.83 14.26 16.66
CA GLU A 87 -12.96 15.49 15.87
C GLU A 87 -13.22 15.22 14.38
N ALA A 88 -12.79 14.06 13.87
CA ALA A 88 -12.97 13.68 12.47
C ALA A 88 -14.16 12.72 12.24
N LEU A 89 -14.92 12.33 13.27
CA LEU A 89 -16.04 11.39 13.14
C LEU A 89 -17.08 11.85 12.12
N HIS A 90 -17.46 13.13 12.12
CA HIS A 90 -18.44 13.65 11.14
C HIS A 90 -17.93 13.52 9.70
N PHE A 91 -16.66 13.90 9.46
CA PHE A 91 -16.03 13.76 8.16
C PHE A 91 -15.90 12.28 7.74
N SER A 92 -15.52 11.44 8.67
CA SER A 92 -15.38 10.00 8.45
C SER A 92 -16.70 9.33 8.11
N ASN A 93 -17.80 9.74 8.75
CA ASN A 93 -19.14 9.25 8.44
C ASN A 93 -19.63 9.72 7.06
N LEU A 94 -19.30 10.96 6.65
CA LEU A 94 -19.58 11.45 5.29
C LEU A 94 -18.83 10.61 4.23
N MET A 95 -17.61 10.22 4.52
CA MET A 95 -16.84 9.33 3.66
C MET A 95 -17.42 7.91 3.65
N ALA A 96 -17.77 7.36 4.83
CA ALA A 96 -18.36 6.03 4.98
C ALA A 96 -19.67 5.90 4.20
N ALA A 97 -20.47 6.96 4.13
CA ALA A 97 -21.69 6.98 3.35
C ALA A 97 -21.45 6.72 1.85
N GLN A 98 -20.25 6.96 1.34
CA GLN A 98 -19.89 6.77 -0.06
C GLN A 98 -19.13 5.45 -0.32
N VAL A 99 -18.79 4.69 0.73
CA VAL A 99 -17.99 3.45 0.62
C VAL A 99 -18.85 2.23 0.91
N LYS A 100 -19.02 1.38 -0.09
CA LYS A 100 -19.75 0.12 0.05
C LYS A 100 -18.99 -0.84 0.96
N GLY A 101 -19.65 -1.46 1.94
CA GLY A 101 -19.01 -2.46 2.81
C GLY A 101 -18.37 -1.91 4.08
N LEU A 102 -18.13 -0.62 4.20
CA LEU A 102 -17.69 -0.01 5.45
C LEU A 102 -18.82 -0.05 6.48
N ARG A 103 -18.68 -0.92 7.50
CA ARG A 103 -19.75 -1.25 8.47
C ARG A 103 -19.66 -0.38 9.71
N LEU A 104 -18.44 -0.01 10.12
CA LEU A 104 -18.17 0.66 11.39
C LEU A 104 -17.16 1.79 11.18
N VAL A 105 -17.48 2.97 11.70
CA VAL A 105 -16.56 4.09 11.92
C VAL A 105 -16.52 4.35 13.43
N THR A 106 -15.34 4.28 14.01
CA THR A 106 -15.16 4.36 15.47
C THR A 106 -13.81 4.98 15.82
N THR A 107 -13.62 5.30 17.09
CA THR A 107 -12.31 5.73 17.62
C THR A 107 -11.50 4.54 18.12
N VAL A 108 -10.21 4.75 18.35
CA VAL A 108 -9.35 3.73 18.97
C VAL A 108 -9.78 3.48 20.42
N GLU A 109 -10.20 4.50 21.13
CA GLU A 109 -10.71 4.39 22.50
C GLU A 109 -11.96 3.51 22.57
N ASP A 110 -12.97 3.78 21.72
CA ASP A 110 -14.25 3.05 21.72
C ASP A 110 -14.10 1.58 21.27
N ILE A 111 -13.07 1.26 20.48
CA ILE A 111 -12.83 -0.11 20.02
C ILE A 111 -11.97 -0.91 20.98
N THR A 112 -11.20 -0.23 21.85
CA THR A 112 -10.30 -0.89 22.80
C THR A 112 -11.08 -1.73 23.79
N SER A 113 -10.76 -3.02 23.90
CA SER A 113 -11.35 -3.95 24.88
C SER A 113 -10.67 -3.82 26.24
N GLU A 114 -11.40 -4.13 27.31
CA GLU A 114 -10.81 -4.27 28.64
C GLU A 114 -10.01 -5.58 28.76
N SER A 115 -10.37 -6.61 27.99
CA SER A 115 -9.70 -7.91 27.96
C SER A 115 -8.64 -8.00 26.87
N LEU A 116 -7.71 -8.94 27.04
CA LEU A 116 -6.77 -9.35 26.00
C LEU A 116 -7.36 -10.52 25.19
N PRO A 117 -6.98 -10.68 23.90
CA PRO A 117 -7.45 -11.78 23.09
C PRO A 117 -6.98 -13.14 23.63
N HIS A 118 -7.87 -14.12 23.68
CA HIS A 118 -7.52 -15.47 24.07
C HIS A 118 -6.66 -16.17 23.02
N VAL A 119 -6.92 -15.92 21.73
CA VAL A 119 -6.18 -16.48 20.60
C VAL A 119 -6.03 -15.41 19.53
N LEU A 120 -4.81 -15.19 19.09
CA LEU A 120 -4.52 -14.33 17.93
C LEU A 120 -4.47 -15.17 16.66
N PRO A 121 -4.88 -14.62 15.50
CA PRO A 121 -4.75 -15.30 14.20
C PRO A 121 -3.29 -15.62 13.89
N THR A 122 -3.04 -16.77 13.25
CA THR A 122 -1.73 -17.11 12.71
C THR A 122 -1.46 -16.30 11.45
N ILE A 123 -0.32 -15.64 11.39
CA ILE A 123 0.09 -14.76 10.30
C ILE A 123 1.36 -15.32 9.66
N SER A 124 1.35 -15.45 8.32
CA SER A 124 2.50 -15.85 7.54
C SER A 124 3.39 -14.65 7.17
N PRO A 125 4.71 -14.81 7.07
CA PRO A 125 5.60 -13.76 6.57
C PRO A 125 5.22 -13.25 5.17
N HIS A 126 4.60 -14.07 4.34
CA HIS A 126 4.18 -13.72 2.98
C HIS A 126 2.78 -13.09 2.91
N ASP A 127 2.05 -13.07 4.01
CA ASP A 127 0.78 -12.37 4.06
C ASP A 127 1.01 -10.86 3.88
N ALA A 128 0.04 -10.19 3.25
CA ALA A 128 0.07 -8.74 3.17
C ALA A 128 0.01 -8.15 4.58
N ALA A 129 0.97 -7.28 4.91
CA ALA A 129 1.02 -6.58 6.19
C ALA A 129 0.13 -5.34 6.15
N PHE A 130 0.24 -4.51 5.11
CA PHE A 130 -0.60 -3.34 4.93
C PHE A 130 -0.62 -2.85 3.47
N LEU A 131 -1.53 -1.92 3.18
CA LEU A 131 -1.62 -1.26 1.89
C LEU A 131 -1.11 0.17 1.99
N GLN A 132 0.00 0.47 1.30
CA GLN A 132 0.55 1.82 1.22
C GLN A 132 0.00 2.53 -0.01
N TYR A 133 -0.90 3.50 0.19
CA TYR A 133 -1.41 4.29 -0.93
C TYR A 133 -0.44 5.40 -1.29
N THR A 134 0.05 5.36 -2.53
CA THR A 134 0.94 6.40 -3.06
C THR A 134 0.15 7.56 -3.63
N SER A 135 0.77 8.75 -3.56
CA SER A 135 0.15 9.97 -4.08
C SER A 135 0.20 10.09 -5.60
N GLY A 136 0.64 9.07 -6.33
CA GLY A 136 0.79 8.98 -7.78
C GLY A 136 0.78 10.31 -8.55
N SER A 137 1.57 10.46 -9.58
CA SER A 137 1.45 11.58 -10.53
C SER A 137 0.14 11.55 -11.32
N THR A 138 -0.57 10.41 -11.30
CA THR A 138 -1.89 10.20 -11.91
C THR A 138 -3.00 10.46 -10.90
N SER A 139 -4.19 10.85 -11.37
CA SER A 139 -5.37 11.20 -10.56
C SER A 139 -5.89 10.07 -9.65
N ASP A 140 -5.53 8.81 -9.92
CA ASP A 140 -6.03 7.66 -9.16
C ASP A 140 -4.97 7.08 -8.22
N PRO A 141 -5.30 6.95 -6.92
CA PRO A 141 -4.39 6.41 -5.92
C PRO A 141 -4.14 4.91 -6.15
N LYS A 142 -2.87 4.49 -6.03
CA LYS A 142 -2.45 3.09 -6.15
C LYS A 142 -2.09 2.54 -4.77
N GLY A 143 -2.72 1.45 -4.36
CA GLY A 143 -2.42 0.77 -3.09
C GLY A 143 -1.32 -0.27 -3.29
N VAL A 144 -0.10 0.05 -2.88
CA VAL A 144 1.03 -0.89 -2.92
C VAL A 144 0.82 -1.97 -1.88
N ILE A 145 0.92 -3.23 -2.27
CA ILE A 145 0.81 -4.39 -1.37
C ILE A 145 2.17 -4.66 -0.77
N LEU A 146 2.29 -4.58 0.55
CA LEU A 146 3.53 -4.89 1.26
C LEU A 146 3.29 -6.06 2.22
N SER A 147 4.08 -7.13 2.05
CA SER A 147 4.06 -8.27 2.96
C SER A 147 4.94 -8.01 4.20
N HIS A 148 4.74 -8.81 5.25
CA HIS A 148 5.62 -8.78 6.43
C HIS A 148 7.08 -9.05 6.04
N ALA A 149 7.31 -10.01 5.15
CA ALA A 149 8.63 -10.33 4.63
C ALA A 149 9.28 -9.15 3.89
N ASN A 150 8.53 -8.45 3.02
CA ASN A 150 9.05 -7.27 2.32
C ASN A 150 9.52 -6.19 3.29
N LEU A 151 8.70 -5.89 4.31
CA LEU A 151 9.00 -4.87 5.32
C LEU A 151 10.26 -5.22 6.11
N LEU A 152 10.33 -6.43 6.65
CA LEU A 152 11.47 -6.87 7.45
C LEU A 152 12.75 -6.94 6.61
N ALA A 153 12.69 -7.39 5.34
CA ALA A 153 13.82 -7.38 4.44
C ALA A 153 14.35 -5.97 4.22
N ASN A 154 13.46 -5.00 3.97
CA ASN A 154 13.87 -3.61 3.76
C ASN A 154 14.45 -2.97 5.01
N ILE A 155 13.77 -3.13 6.16
CA ILE A 155 14.22 -2.57 7.44
C ILE A 155 15.61 -3.10 7.81
N ARG A 156 15.83 -4.42 7.67
CA ARG A 156 17.14 -5.03 7.92
C ARG A 156 18.22 -4.53 6.96
N ALA A 157 17.90 -4.41 5.66
CA ALA A 157 18.84 -3.90 4.66
C ALA A 157 19.23 -2.45 4.93
N MET A 158 18.27 -1.59 5.28
CA MET A 158 18.51 -0.20 5.69
C MET A 158 19.33 -0.14 6.97
N GLY A 159 18.97 -0.94 7.99
CA GLY A 159 19.67 -0.96 9.26
C GLY A 159 21.14 -1.35 9.12
N ARG A 160 21.46 -2.35 8.28
CA ARG A 160 22.84 -2.70 7.95
C ARG A 160 23.57 -1.55 7.25
N ALA A 161 22.94 -0.88 6.29
CA ALA A 161 23.54 0.25 5.59
C ALA A 161 23.78 1.46 6.51
N LEU A 162 22.98 1.61 7.55
CA LEU A 162 23.07 2.69 8.52
C LEU A 162 23.86 2.32 9.79
N ASP A 163 24.31 1.08 9.91
CA ASP A 163 24.90 0.57 11.16
C ASP A 163 23.99 0.92 12.36
N ALA A 164 22.70 0.56 12.24
CA ALA A 164 21.67 0.95 13.18
C ALA A 164 21.60 -0.03 14.36
N GLY A 165 21.54 0.47 15.57
CA GLY A 165 21.52 -0.32 16.79
C GLY A 165 20.69 0.29 17.92
N PRO A 166 20.58 -0.40 19.07
CA PRO A 166 19.75 0.04 20.19
C PRO A 166 20.25 1.32 20.89
N ASP A 167 21.51 1.69 20.68
CA ASP A 167 22.12 2.92 21.21
C ASP A 167 21.76 4.16 20.37
N ASP A 168 21.18 3.97 19.18
CA ASP A 168 20.69 5.07 18.37
C ASP A 168 19.39 5.65 18.90
N VAL A 169 19.20 6.95 18.69
CA VAL A 169 17.96 7.66 18.97
C VAL A 169 17.43 8.24 17.67
N PHE A 170 16.27 7.76 17.25
CA PHE A 170 15.61 8.25 16.05
C PHE A 170 14.70 9.44 16.40
N VAL A 171 14.94 10.60 15.76
CA VAL A 171 14.06 11.77 15.89
C VAL A 171 13.30 11.97 14.60
N SER A 172 11.95 11.97 14.65
CA SER A 172 11.12 12.08 13.46
C SER A 172 9.93 13.01 13.63
N TRP A 173 9.67 13.80 12.60
CA TRP A 173 8.43 14.53 12.39
C TRP A 173 7.67 14.03 11.14
N LEU A 174 8.20 12.99 10.48
CA LEU A 174 7.61 12.44 9.26
C LEU A 174 6.22 11.86 9.52
N PRO A 175 5.28 12.07 8.61
CA PRO A 175 3.94 11.54 8.79
C PRO A 175 3.90 10.00 8.74
N LEU A 176 3.16 9.40 9.67
CA LEU A 176 3.04 7.94 9.77
C LEU A 176 2.19 7.29 8.65
N TYR A 177 1.43 8.08 7.89
CA TYR A 177 0.74 7.59 6.70
C TYR A 177 1.63 7.57 5.44
N HIS A 178 2.93 7.92 5.57
CA HIS A 178 3.94 7.88 4.52
C HIS A 178 5.02 6.85 4.88
N ASP A 179 5.52 6.14 3.87
CA ASP A 179 6.52 5.06 4.00
C ASP A 179 7.76 5.44 4.80
N MET A 180 8.36 6.62 4.55
CA MET A 180 9.53 7.09 5.32
C MET A 180 9.22 7.22 6.82
N GLY A 181 8.06 7.74 7.20
CA GLY A 181 7.67 7.89 8.61
C GLY A 181 7.23 6.57 9.24
N LEU A 182 6.47 5.78 8.51
CA LEU A 182 5.93 4.52 8.99
C LEU A 182 7.01 3.43 9.05
N ILE A 183 7.64 3.14 7.90
CA ILE A 183 8.59 2.03 7.79
C ILE A 183 9.97 2.48 8.25
N GLY A 184 10.47 3.59 7.70
CA GLY A 184 11.82 4.08 7.97
C GLY A 184 12.02 4.50 9.41
N ALA A 185 11.16 5.38 9.93
CA ALA A 185 11.32 5.89 11.28
C ALA A 185 10.73 4.94 12.34
N TRP A 186 9.45 4.63 12.27
CA TRP A 186 8.79 3.92 13.37
C TRP A 186 9.09 2.41 13.39
N LEU A 187 8.78 1.67 12.30
CA LEU A 187 9.04 0.22 12.27
C LEU A 187 10.54 -0.08 12.33
N GLY A 188 11.38 0.80 11.74
CA GLY A 188 12.84 0.73 11.86
C GLY A 188 13.29 0.85 13.32
N SER A 189 12.84 1.89 14.05
CA SER A 189 13.18 2.05 15.45
C SER A 189 12.74 0.88 16.32
N LEU A 190 11.52 0.35 16.06
CA LEU A 190 11.00 -0.82 16.77
C LEU A 190 11.87 -2.06 16.55
N THR A 191 12.28 -2.31 15.29
CA THR A 191 13.04 -3.51 14.90
C THR A 191 14.44 -3.52 15.55
N PHE A 192 15.09 -2.35 15.66
CA PHE A 192 16.42 -2.23 16.21
C PHE A 192 16.44 -1.84 17.71
N GLY A 193 15.27 -1.77 18.36
CA GLY A 193 15.16 -1.42 19.77
C GLY A 193 15.53 0.03 20.09
N MET A 194 15.53 0.91 19.09
CA MET A 194 15.92 2.32 19.24
C MET A 194 14.82 3.14 19.94
N PRO A 195 15.15 4.05 20.85
CA PRO A 195 14.25 5.12 21.24
C PRO A 195 13.77 5.93 20.04
N LEU A 196 12.45 6.17 19.95
CA LEU A 196 11.83 7.02 18.94
C LEU A 196 11.27 8.28 19.57
N VAL A 197 11.79 9.44 19.18
CA VAL A 197 11.24 10.75 19.51
C VAL A 197 10.42 11.22 18.31
N ILE A 198 9.10 11.28 18.48
CA ILE A 198 8.19 11.61 17.39
C ILE A 198 7.38 12.87 17.68
N MET A 199 7.22 13.71 16.65
CA MET A 199 6.33 14.87 16.67
C MET A 199 5.45 14.89 15.43
N SER A 200 4.34 15.62 15.50
CA SER A 200 3.47 15.72 14.33
C SER A 200 4.11 16.58 13.21
N PRO A 201 3.80 16.31 11.93
CA PRO A 201 4.26 17.16 10.83
C PRO A 201 3.88 18.63 11.00
N LEU A 202 2.71 18.92 11.57
CA LEU A 202 2.25 20.29 11.84
C LEU A 202 3.12 20.99 12.89
N THR A 203 3.65 20.28 13.86
CA THR A 203 4.57 20.80 14.87
C THR A 203 5.86 21.30 14.23
N PHE A 204 6.43 20.53 13.29
CA PHE A 204 7.59 20.95 12.50
C PHE A 204 7.25 22.13 11.58
N LEU A 205 6.19 22.03 10.77
CA LEU A 205 5.84 23.08 9.80
C LEU A 205 5.53 24.41 10.45
N SER A 206 4.96 24.42 11.65
CA SER A 206 4.68 25.65 12.40
C SER A 206 5.95 26.31 12.95
N ARG A 207 6.93 25.50 13.38
CA ARG A 207 8.18 25.97 13.98
C ARG A 207 9.30 24.95 13.71
N PRO A 208 10.04 25.09 12.59
CA PRO A 208 11.07 24.12 12.17
C PRO A 208 12.19 23.92 13.19
N SER A 209 12.53 24.93 14.01
CA SER A 209 13.52 24.83 15.08
C SER A 209 13.22 23.71 16.09
N ARG A 210 11.97 23.31 16.28
CA ARG A 210 11.59 22.20 17.17
C ARG A 210 12.22 20.87 16.77
N TRP A 211 12.43 20.64 15.49
CA TRP A 211 13.13 19.44 15.01
C TRP A 211 14.59 19.42 15.51
N LEU A 212 15.31 20.53 15.31
CA LEU A 212 16.70 20.64 15.76
C LEU A 212 16.81 20.60 17.28
N SER A 213 15.89 21.29 17.99
CA SER A 213 15.81 21.25 19.45
C SER A 213 15.58 19.84 19.97
N ALA A 214 14.73 19.03 19.31
CA ALA A 214 14.51 17.64 19.71
C ALA A 214 15.77 16.78 19.49
N ILE A 215 16.51 16.97 18.39
CA ILE A 215 17.79 16.29 18.15
C ILE A 215 18.79 16.62 19.27
N HIS A 216 18.92 17.89 19.62
CA HIS A 216 19.77 18.34 20.70
C HIS A 216 19.37 17.71 22.05
N THR A 217 18.09 17.87 22.43
CA THR A 217 17.58 17.48 23.76
C THR A 217 17.67 15.98 24.00
N TYR A 218 17.33 15.19 22.98
CA TYR A 218 17.30 13.73 23.11
C TYR A 218 18.57 13.07 22.55
N LYS A 219 19.60 13.85 22.18
CA LYS A 219 20.84 13.35 21.56
C LYS A 219 20.56 12.47 20.35
N GLY A 220 19.66 12.95 19.49
CA GLY A 220 19.24 12.24 18.29
C GLY A 220 20.42 11.89 17.38
N THR A 221 20.52 10.62 16.99
CA THR A 221 21.62 10.12 16.16
C THR A 221 21.19 9.92 14.70
N ILE A 222 19.93 9.55 14.47
CA ILE A 222 19.34 9.32 13.16
C ILE A 222 18.10 10.19 13.01
N SER A 223 18.05 10.94 11.92
CA SER A 223 16.87 11.68 11.52
C SER A 223 16.93 11.98 10.04
N GLY A 224 15.85 12.44 9.45
CA GLY A 224 15.85 12.83 8.07
C GLY A 224 14.52 13.38 7.59
N ALA A 225 14.52 13.88 6.39
CA ALA A 225 13.39 14.60 5.83
C ALA A 225 13.48 14.70 4.30
N PRO A 226 12.40 15.10 3.63
CA PRO A 226 12.45 15.58 2.27
C PRO A 226 13.26 16.88 2.15
N ASN A 227 13.77 17.17 0.96
CA ASN A 227 14.65 18.29 0.68
C ASN A 227 14.09 19.65 1.12
N PHE A 228 12.77 19.86 0.94
CA PHE A 228 12.12 21.12 1.34
C PHE A 228 12.27 21.44 2.84
N ALA A 229 12.40 20.43 3.69
CA ALA A 229 12.52 20.65 5.12
C ALA A 229 13.89 21.16 5.53
N TYR A 230 14.93 20.68 4.88
CA TYR A 230 16.29 21.20 5.04
C TYR A 230 16.36 22.66 4.60
N ASP A 231 15.75 22.97 3.46
CA ASP A 231 15.65 24.34 2.97
C ASP A 231 14.82 25.23 3.92
N LEU A 232 13.71 24.72 4.44
CA LEU A 232 12.87 25.44 5.40
C LEU A 232 13.63 25.79 6.69
N CYS A 233 14.50 24.91 7.16
CA CYS A 233 15.35 25.18 8.32
C CYS A 233 16.35 26.31 8.05
N THR A 234 17.00 26.33 6.88
CA THR A 234 17.96 27.38 6.54
C THR A 234 17.30 28.73 6.30
N THR A 235 16.07 28.77 5.79
CA THR A 235 15.39 30.02 5.43
C THR A 235 14.56 30.63 6.55
N ARG A 236 14.08 29.83 7.50
CA ARG A 236 13.17 30.30 8.56
C ARG A 236 13.77 30.34 9.96
N ILE A 237 14.87 29.66 10.20
CA ILE A 237 15.50 29.62 11.52
C ILE A 237 16.66 30.60 11.52
N ARG A 238 16.68 31.56 12.47
CA ARG A 238 17.77 32.49 12.66
C ARG A 238 18.81 31.89 13.58
N HIS A 239 20.07 32.28 13.45
CA HIS A 239 21.16 31.82 14.32
C HIS A 239 20.91 32.09 15.80
N GLU A 240 20.23 33.19 16.12
CA GLU A 240 19.85 33.56 17.48
C GLU A 240 18.90 32.51 18.11
N ASP A 241 18.04 31.88 17.29
CA ASP A 241 17.10 30.82 17.75
C ASP A 241 17.81 29.48 18.01
N LEU A 242 19.13 29.38 17.71
CA LEU A 242 19.94 28.15 17.76
C LEU A 242 21.09 28.24 18.79
N ALA A 243 21.22 29.33 19.56
CA ALA A 243 22.44 29.68 20.37
C ALA A 243 22.91 28.53 21.28
N ASP A 244 22.02 27.75 21.84
CA ASP A 244 22.32 26.66 22.82
C ASP A 244 22.28 25.26 22.21
N LEU A 245 22.20 25.14 20.89
CA LEU A 245 22.07 23.81 20.24
C LEU A 245 23.43 23.13 20.08
N ASP A 246 23.45 21.83 20.34
CA ASP A 246 24.53 20.92 19.99
C ASP A 246 23.96 19.77 19.15
N LEU A 247 24.34 19.70 17.88
CA LEU A 247 23.90 18.70 16.89
C LEU A 247 24.98 17.64 16.61
N SER A 248 26.05 17.60 17.43
CA SER A 248 27.18 16.69 17.22
C SER A 248 26.82 15.22 17.31
N SER A 249 25.73 14.89 18.03
CA SER A 249 25.18 13.52 18.12
C SER A 249 24.57 13.03 16.82
N TRP A 250 24.12 13.92 15.94
CA TRP A 250 23.43 13.56 14.70
C TRP A 250 24.42 12.97 13.69
N ARG A 251 24.36 11.63 13.50
CA ARG A 251 25.31 10.91 12.64
C ARG A 251 24.76 10.57 11.26
N VAL A 252 23.41 10.54 11.09
CA VAL A 252 22.73 10.26 9.84
C VAL A 252 21.57 11.22 9.64
N ALA A 253 21.68 12.06 8.61
CA ALA A 253 20.66 13.01 8.14
C ALA A 253 20.24 12.62 6.71
N PHE A 254 19.31 11.66 6.56
CA PHE A 254 18.89 11.23 5.24
C PHE A 254 17.97 12.28 4.58
N ASN A 255 18.23 12.53 3.30
CA ASN A 255 17.44 13.41 2.45
C ASN A 255 16.93 12.62 1.24
N GLY A 256 15.62 12.50 1.09
CA GLY A 256 15.02 11.71 0.02
C GLY A 256 13.54 11.99 -0.18
N ALA A 257 12.86 11.05 -0.85
CA ALA A 257 11.45 11.15 -1.22
C ALA A 257 11.11 12.22 -2.28
N GLU A 258 12.00 13.13 -2.61
CA GLU A 258 11.90 14.11 -3.69
C GLU A 258 13.30 14.42 -4.27
N ALA A 259 13.38 15.22 -5.31
CA ALA A 259 14.66 15.62 -5.88
C ALA A 259 15.51 16.34 -4.83
N VAL A 260 16.71 15.83 -4.59
CA VAL A 260 17.66 16.42 -3.64
C VAL A 260 18.46 17.51 -4.33
N SER A 261 18.45 18.70 -3.75
CA SER A 261 19.21 19.85 -4.27
C SER A 261 20.60 19.92 -3.63
N PRO A 262 21.68 19.91 -4.42
CA PRO A 262 23.04 20.13 -3.90
C PRO A 262 23.19 21.45 -3.14
N GLU A 263 22.52 22.50 -3.61
CA GLU A 263 22.55 23.81 -2.95
C GLU A 263 21.90 23.75 -1.57
N THR A 264 20.76 23.06 -1.44
CA THR A 264 20.10 22.87 -0.14
C THR A 264 21.02 22.13 0.83
N LEU A 265 21.69 21.06 0.39
CA LEU A 265 22.65 20.32 1.21
C LEU A 265 23.78 21.22 1.70
N LYS A 266 24.39 21.99 0.79
CA LYS A 266 25.49 22.91 1.08
C LYS A 266 25.07 24.03 2.05
N HIS A 267 23.92 24.65 1.81
CA HIS A 267 23.41 25.72 2.66
C HIS A 267 23.07 25.20 4.07
N PHE A 268 22.42 24.05 4.16
CA PHE A 268 22.08 23.45 5.45
C PHE A 268 23.32 23.09 6.27
N ALA A 269 24.32 22.43 5.66
CA ALA A 269 25.55 22.08 6.33
C ALA A 269 26.29 23.35 6.83
N LYS A 270 26.39 24.37 5.98
CA LYS A 270 27.03 25.65 6.35
C LYS A 270 26.29 26.37 7.46
N HIS A 271 24.94 26.37 7.42
CA HIS A 271 24.10 27.06 8.41
C HIS A 271 24.23 26.44 9.79
N LEU A 272 24.35 25.11 9.87
CA LEU A 272 24.37 24.37 11.13
C LEU A 272 25.76 23.91 11.59
N ALA A 273 26.82 24.15 10.81
CA ALA A 273 28.19 23.84 11.21
C ALA A 273 28.63 24.46 12.55
N PRO A 274 28.26 25.74 12.88
CA PRO A 274 28.58 26.33 14.18
C PRO A 274 27.96 25.60 15.38
N PHE A 275 26.92 24.79 15.16
CA PHE A 275 26.18 24.04 16.17
C PHE A 275 26.55 22.55 16.19
N GLY A 276 27.73 22.18 15.68
CA GLY A 276 28.25 20.81 15.71
C GLY A 276 27.75 19.88 14.60
N PHE A 277 26.96 20.38 13.65
CA PHE A 277 26.51 19.57 12.52
C PHE A 277 27.65 19.35 11.52
N ARG A 278 27.87 18.08 11.13
CA ARG A 278 28.94 17.71 10.20
C ARG A 278 28.39 17.48 8.79
N ASN A 279 29.12 17.85 7.77
CA ASN A 279 28.71 17.66 6.38
C ASN A 279 28.64 16.18 5.95
N ASP A 280 29.45 15.31 6.58
CA ASP A 280 29.45 13.87 6.36
C ASP A 280 28.24 13.13 6.99
N THR A 281 27.42 13.87 7.71
CA THR A 281 26.11 13.41 8.25
C THR A 281 25.03 13.37 7.16
N LEU A 282 25.13 14.28 6.17
CA LEU A 282 24.13 14.38 5.09
C LEU A 282 24.17 13.17 4.16
N MET A 283 23.01 12.55 3.96
CA MET A 283 22.87 11.32 3.20
C MET A 283 21.72 11.46 2.18
N PRO A 284 22.00 11.83 0.92
CA PRO A 284 21.01 11.72 -0.15
C PRO A 284 20.66 10.25 -0.39
N VAL A 285 19.38 9.88 -0.26
CA VAL A 285 18.93 8.51 -0.40
C VAL A 285 17.85 8.36 -1.49
N TYR A 286 17.77 7.19 -2.09
CA TYR A 286 16.73 6.87 -3.05
C TYR A 286 15.86 5.71 -2.57
N GLY A 287 14.56 5.82 -2.80
CA GLY A 287 13.59 4.77 -2.50
C GLY A 287 12.17 5.13 -2.91
N LEU A 288 11.30 4.13 -2.86
CA LEU A 288 9.92 4.22 -3.29
C LEU A 288 9.07 3.16 -2.57
N ALA A 289 7.78 3.40 -2.47
CA ALA A 289 6.85 2.53 -1.76
C ALA A 289 6.79 1.12 -2.38
N GLU A 290 7.01 1.00 -3.69
CA GLU A 290 7.06 -0.27 -4.41
C GLU A 290 8.24 -1.17 -4.01
N ASN A 291 9.24 -0.60 -3.30
CA ASN A 291 10.32 -1.33 -2.63
C ASN A 291 10.24 -1.16 -1.10
N SER A 292 9.05 -1.15 -0.53
CA SER A 292 8.76 -0.80 0.86
C SER A 292 9.12 0.65 1.18
N VAL A 293 10.41 1.04 1.26
CA VAL A 293 10.85 2.44 1.35
C VAL A 293 12.24 2.67 0.78
N GLY A 294 13.29 2.06 1.31
CA GLY A 294 14.69 2.30 0.90
C GLY A 294 15.10 1.42 -0.27
N LEU A 295 15.88 1.96 -1.21
CA LEU A 295 16.43 1.19 -2.32
C LEU A 295 17.94 1.39 -2.50
N ALA A 296 18.45 2.62 -2.37
CA ALA A 296 19.86 2.91 -2.49
C ALA A 296 20.30 3.97 -1.47
N PHE A 297 21.41 3.69 -0.80
CA PHE A 297 22.00 4.55 0.23
C PHE A 297 23.50 4.75 -0.01
N PRO A 298 24.05 5.96 0.21
CA PRO A 298 25.50 6.19 0.19
C PRO A 298 26.18 5.60 1.42
N PRO A 299 27.49 5.32 1.35
CA PRO A 299 28.27 4.92 2.51
C PRO A 299 28.22 5.94 3.65
N LEU A 300 28.26 5.46 4.89
CA LEU A 300 28.33 6.28 6.09
C LEU A 300 29.60 7.13 6.15
N LYS A 301 29.54 8.23 6.88
CA LYS A 301 30.70 9.13 7.13
C LYS A 301 31.37 9.65 5.86
N ARG A 302 30.60 9.76 4.78
CA ARG A 302 31.04 10.33 3.51
C ARG A 302 30.23 11.58 3.20
N GLN A 303 30.91 12.66 2.81
CA GLN A 303 30.22 13.84 2.32
C GLN A 303 29.40 13.53 1.07
N PRO A 304 28.27 14.20 0.84
CA PRO A 304 27.49 14.01 -0.38
C PRO A 304 28.36 14.16 -1.64
N LYS A 305 28.38 13.11 -2.48
CA LYS A 305 29.08 13.15 -3.77
C LYS A 305 28.15 13.81 -4.79
N ILE A 306 28.64 14.87 -5.43
CA ILE A 306 27.90 15.61 -6.44
C ILE A 306 28.58 15.41 -7.77
N ASP A 307 27.88 14.90 -8.77
CA ASP A 307 28.35 14.76 -10.13
C ASP A 307 27.96 16.00 -10.94
N LEU A 308 28.94 16.69 -11.48
CA LEU A 308 28.75 17.85 -12.32
C LEU A 308 28.83 17.41 -13.78
N ILE A 309 27.70 17.45 -14.50
CA ILE A 309 27.55 16.92 -15.86
C ILE A 309 27.12 17.98 -16.85
N SER A 310 27.53 17.82 -18.12
CA SER A 310 27.13 18.69 -19.21
C SER A 310 25.62 18.62 -19.44
N ARG A 311 24.94 19.75 -19.30
CA ARG A 311 23.51 19.91 -19.59
C ARG A 311 23.16 19.49 -20.99
N ARG A 312 23.91 19.98 -21.98
CA ARG A 312 23.67 19.71 -23.38
C ARG A 312 23.80 18.22 -23.72
N ALA A 313 24.84 17.56 -23.19
CA ALA A 313 25.03 16.12 -23.43
C ALA A 313 23.88 15.29 -22.83
N LEU A 314 23.39 15.68 -21.64
CA LEU A 314 22.26 15.00 -21.01
C LEU A 314 20.93 15.23 -21.76
N GLN A 315 20.65 16.48 -22.16
CA GLN A 315 19.40 16.85 -22.82
C GLN A 315 19.30 16.32 -24.26
N ASP A 316 20.41 16.41 -25.02
CA ASP A 316 20.41 16.06 -26.45
C ASP A 316 20.73 14.58 -26.70
N GLN A 317 21.54 13.94 -25.85
CA GLN A 317 22.09 12.59 -26.09
C GLN A 317 21.76 11.59 -24.96
N GLY A 318 21.16 12.02 -23.86
CA GLY A 318 20.94 11.19 -22.67
C GLY A 318 22.26 10.72 -22.02
N ARG A 319 23.35 11.47 -22.14
CA ARG A 319 24.67 11.11 -21.60
C ARG A 319 25.09 12.04 -20.47
N ALA A 320 25.41 11.46 -19.32
CA ALA A 320 25.95 12.17 -18.16
C ALA A 320 27.47 12.38 -18.31
N VAL A 321 27.85 13.29 -19.22
CA VAL A 321 29.26 13.61 -19.49
C VAL A 321 29.78 14.56 -18.42
N PRO A 322 30.84 14.21 -17.65
CA PRO A 322 31.43 15.12 -16.66
C PRO A 322 31.87 16.46 -17.28
N THR A 323 31.69 17.53 -16.55
CA THR A 323 32.13 18.86 -16.95
C THR A 323 32.81 19.59 -15.80
N PHE A 324 33.70 20.52 -16.13
CA PHE A 324 34.33 21.44 -15.16
C PHE A 324 33.67 22.82 -15.17
N GLU A 325 32.69 23.03 -16.05
CA GLU A 325 31.88 24.24 -16.05
C GLU A 325 31.08 24.32 -14.75
N THR A 326 31.32 25.41 -13.99
CA THR A 326 30.60 25.63 -12.72
C THR A 326 29.37 26.49 -12.89
N ASP A 327 29.20 27.10 -14.08
CA ASP A 327 28.07 27.97 -14.36
C ASP A 327 26.80 27.19 -14.72
N ARG A 328 25.71 27.56 -14.08
CA ARG A 328 24.39 26.87 -14.22
C ARG A 328 23.91 26.67 -15.65
N PRO A 329 24.09 27.59 -16.62
CA PRO A 329 23.61 27.33 -17.98
C PRO A 329 24.26 26.11 -18.64
N GLY A 330 25.55 25.85 -18.39
CA GLY A 330 26.31 24.78 -19.02
C GLY A 330 26.27 23.43 -18.30
N ALA A 331 26.01 23.43 -16.99
CA ALA A 331 26.14 22.25 -16.14
C ALA A 331 24.88 21.93 -15.32
N ILE A 332 24.72 20.65 -14.98
CA ILE A 332 23.75 20.13 -14.02
C ILE A 332 24.51 19.43 -12.90
N ALA A 333 24.21 19.77 -11.65
CA ALA A 333 24.76 19.11 -10.48
C ALA A 333 23.76 18.05 -9.94
N VAL A 334 24.15 16.78 -9.95
CA VAL A 334 23.30 15.67 -9.54
C VAL A 334 23.94 14.98 -8.32
N PRO A 335 23.24 14.88 -7.18
CA PRO A 335 23.77 14.17 -6.03
C PRO A 335 23.68 12.65 -6.23
N ALA A 336 24.73 11.92 -5.82
CA ALA A 336 24.71 10.48 -5.73
C ALA A 336 23.76 10.03 -4.60
N CYS A 337 22.88 9.11 -4.90
CA CYS A 337 22.01 8.48 -3.91
C CYS A 337 22.58 7.14 -3.39
N GLY A 338 23.83 6.85 -3.70
CA GLY A 338 24.56 5.70 -3.23
C GLY A 338 24.34 4.42 -4.04
N MET A 339 24.69 3.29 -3.43
CA MET A 339 24.60 1.96 -4.01
C MET A 339 23.29 1.27 -3.61
N PRO A 340 22.83 0.27 -4.38
CA PRO A 340 21.69 -0.57 -3.98
C PRO A 340 21.90 -1.17 -2.59
N LEU A 341 20.85 -1.17 -1.78
CA LEU A 341 20.87 -1.82 -0.46
C LEU A 341 21.20 -3.33 -0.58
N PRO A 342 21.77 -3.93 0.46
CA PRO A 342 22.08 -5.36 0.47
C PRO A 342 20.90 -6.23 0.01
N GLY A 343 21.15 -7.14 -0.94
CA GLY A 343 20.11 -8.00 -1.54
C GLY A 343 19.27 -7.36 -2.62
N HIS A 344 19.48 -6.08 -2.94
CA HIS A 344 18.77 -5.35 -4.00
C HIS A 344 19.67 -5.09 -5.21
N GLN A 345 19.06 -4.93 -6.36
CA GLN A 345 19.74 -4.62 -7.61
C GLN A 345 19.02 -3.46 -8.32
N ILE A 346 19.78 -2.62 -8.98
CA ILE A 346 19.30 -1.53 -9.83
C ILE A 346 19.95 -1.67 -11.19
N ARG A 347 19.17 -1.44 -12.24
CA ARG A 347 19.68 -1.29 -13.60
C ARG A 347 19.04 -0.10 -14.31
N ILE A 348 19.70 0.40 -15.32
CA ILE A 348 19.21 1.46 -16.19
C ILE A 348 18.90 0.87 -17.55
N VAL A 349 17.71 1.13 -18.08
CA VAL A 349 17.28 0.59 -19.36
C VAL A 349 16.78 1.68 -20.32
N ASP A 350 16.92 1.46 -21.61
CA ASP A 350 16.36 2.30 -22.65
C ASP A 350 14.84 2.09 -22.82
N ALA A 351 14.24 2.74 -23.83
CA ALA A 351 12.81 2.61 -24.13
C ALA A 351 12.40 1.19 -24.52
N THR A 352 13.35 0.38 -25.03
CA THR A 352 13.10 -1.00 -25.49
C THR A 352 13.32 -2.04 -24.37
N GLY A 353 13.79 -1.62 -23.17
CA GLY A 353 14.11 -2.50 -22.04
C GLY A 353 15.55 -3.04 -22.05
N ARG A 354 16.39 -2.60 -23.01
CA ARG A 354 17.80 -2.99 -23.07
C ARG A 354 18.59 -2.22 -22.00
N GLU A 355 19.44 -2.93 -21.25
CA GLU A 355 20.29 -2.34 -20.23
C GLU A 355 21.34 -1.41 -20.86
N LEU A 356 21.52 -0.25 -20.23
CA LEU A 356 22.47 0.78 -20.61
C LEU A 356 23.69 0.72 -19.71
N GLY A 357 24.87 1.06 -20.29
CA GLY A 357 26.10 1.17 -19.54
C GLY A 357 26.17 2.45 -18.68
N ASP A 358 27.26 2.57 -17.92
CA ASP A 358 27.52 3.72 -17.05
C ASP A 358 27.37 5.05 -17.79
N ARG A 359 26.89 6.04 -17.05
CA ARG A 359 26.68 7.42 -17.52
C ARG A 359 25.71 7.59 -18.69
N HIS A 360 24.86 6.59 -18.95
CA HIS A 360 23.74 6.72 -19.87
C HIS A 360 22.44 6.85 -19.08
N GLN A 361 21.69 7.90 -19.34
CA GLN A 361 20.38 8.10 -18.72
C GLN A 361 19.33 7.19 -19.34
N GLY A 362 18.56 6.55 -18.50
CA GLY A 362 17.44 5.72 -18.88
C GLY A 362 16.42 5.55 -17.76
N ARG A 363 15.50 4.62 -17.95
CA ARG A 363 14.51 4.24 -16.94
C ARG A 363 15.19 3.40 -15.87
N ILE A 364 14.91 3.73 -14.62
CA ILE A 364 15.42 2.99 -13.46
C ILE A 364 14.52 1.78 -13.22
N GLN A 365 15.12 0.60 -13.25
CA GLN A 365 14.49 -0.65 -12.84
C GLN A 365 15.22 -1.23 -11.63
N PHE A 366 14.47 -1.92 -10.80
CA PHE A 366 14.99 -2.52 -9.57
C PHE A 366 14.36 -3.89 -9.30
N LYS A 367 15.04 -4.70 -8.48
CA LYS A 367 14.50 -5.93 -7.89
C LYS A 367 15.15 -6.19 -6.55
N GLY A 368 14.46 -6.90 -5.67
CA GLY A 368 14.96 -7.29 -4.35
C GLY A 368 13.88 -7.88 -3.46
N PRO A 369 14.25 -8.38 -2.28
CA PRO A 369 13.33 -9.05 -1.38
C PRO A 369 12.29 -8.10 -0.76
N SER A 370 12.51 -6.79 -0.86
CA SER A 370 11.59 -5.76 -0.36
C SER A 370 10.55 -5.31 -1.39
N SER A 371 10.65 -5.82 -2.63
CA SER A 371 9.80 -5.39 -3.73
C SER A 371 8.37 -5.91 -3.56
N THR A 372 7.41 -5.06 -3.86
CA THR A 372 5.98 -5.39 -3.81
C THR A 372 5.58 -6.50 -4.78
N SER A 373 4.51 -7.21 -4.47
CA SER A 373 3.83 -8.10 -5.43
C SER A 373 2.91 -7.36 -6.41
N GLY A 374 2.71 -6.05 -6.25
CA GLY A 374 1.91 -5.23 -7.14
C GLY A 374 0.95 -4.27 -6.44
N TYR A 375 -0.04 -3.80 -7.19
CA TYR A 375 -1.04 -2.85 -6.71
C TYR A 375 -2.37 -3.54 -6.42
N PHE A 376 -2.94 -3.26 -5.26
CA PHE A 376 -4.18 -3.86 -4.79
C PHE A 376 -5.35 -3.54 -5.73
N ARG A 377 -6.01 -4.58 -6.24
CA ARG A 377 -7.14 -4.48 -7.18
C ARG A 377 -6.88 -3.59 -8.40
N ASN A 378 -5.64 -3.58 -8.88
CA ASN A 378 -5.26 -2.82 -10.06
C ASN A 378 -4.31 -3.65 -10.93
N ARG A 379 -4.89 -4.57 -11.72
CA ARG A 379 -4.14 -5.52 -12.54
C ARG A 379 -3.35 -4.83 -13.66
N GLU A 380 -3.93 -3.83 -14.31
CA GLU A 380 -3.29 -3.07 -15.39
C GLU A 380 -2.03 -2.37 -14.88
N ALA A 381 -2.16 -1.56 -13.81
CA ALA A 381 -0.99 -0.90 -13.22
C ALA A 381 0.06 -1.88 -12.68
N THR A 382 -0.37 -3.08 -12.23
CA THR A 382 0.55 -4.13 -11.79
C THR A 382 1.31 -4.70 -13.00
N GLN A 383 0.66 -4.95 -14.12
CA GLN A 383 1.33 -5.40 -15.34
C GLN A 383 2.35 -4.38 -15.85
N ASP A 384 2.01 -3.09 -15.84
CA ASP A 384 2.91 -2.01 -16.23
C ASP A 384 4.12 -1.84 -15.29
N LEU A 385 3.98 -2.26 -14.03
CA LEU A 385 5.05 -2.20 -13.03
C LEU A 385 6.17 -3.19 -13.34
N PHE A 386 5.83 -4.39 -13.82
CA PHE A 386 6.77 -5.49 -14.00
C PHE A 386 7.34 -5.55 -15.43
N ASP A 387 8.64 -5.82 -15.52
CA ASP A 387 9.36 -6.19 -16.72
C ASP A 387 10.16 -7.47 -16.40
N GLY A 388 9.53 -8.62 -16.59
CA GLY A 388 10.03 -9.89 -16.09
C GLY A 388 10.12 -9.89 -14.55
N GLN A 389 11.33 -10.05 -14.02
CA GLN A 389 11.60 -9.98 -12.57
C GLN A 389 11.92 -8.56 -12.08
N TRP A 390 12.01 -7.58 -12.95
CA TRP A 390 12.35 -6.21 -12.63
C TRP A 390 11.09 -5.35 -12.48
N LEU A 391 11.15 -4.37 -11.60
CA LEU A 391 10.09 -3.40 -11.41
C LEU A 391 10.51 -2.03 -11.95
N ASN A 392 9.62 -1.37 -12.66
CA ASN A 392 9.81 -0.01 -13.18
C ASN A 392 9.54 1.02 -12.08
N SER A 393 10.54 1.81 -11.71
CA SER A 393 10.35 2.86 -10.69
C SER A 393 9.52 4.05 -11.19
N GLY A 394 9.49 4.25 -12.50
CA GLY A 394 8.94 5.46 -13.14
C GLY A 394 9.86 6.68 -13.07
N ASP A 395 11.06 6.51 -12.52
CA ASP A 395 12.08 7.53 -12.43
C ASP A 395 13.16 7.34 -13.52
N LEU A 396 13.85 8.43 -13.85
CA LEU A 396 14.98 8.48 -14.78
C LEU A 396 16.27 8.73 -14.00
N GLY A 397 17.36 8.11 -14.45
CA GLY A 397 18.66 8.27 -13.84
C GLY A 397 19.75 7.58 -14.62
N TYR A 398 20.94 7.59 -14.06
CA TYR A 398 22.10 6.87 -14.60
C TYR A 398 22.93 6.28 -13.46
N LEU A 399 23.71 5.26 -13.78
CA LEU A 399 24.73 4.71 -12.89
C LEU A 399 26.10 5.31 -13.21
N SER A 400 26.90 5.54 -12.19
CA SER A 400 28.33 5.82 -12.33
C SER A 400 29.06 5.29 -11.12
N GLU A 401 30.09 4.46 -11.35
CA GLU A 401 30.86 3.81 -10.28
C GLU A 401 29.99 3.02 -9.28
N GLY A 402 28.94 2.37 -9.77
CA GLY A 402 27.99 1.59 -8.96
C GLY A 402 26.98 2.41 -8.16
N GLU A 403 27.05 3.75 -8.19
CA GLU A 403 26.12 4.63 -7.51
C GLU A 403 25.01 5.13 -8.46
N ILE A 404 23.81 5.28 -7.94
CA ILE A 404 22.67 5.80 -8.68
C ILE A 404 22.53 7.32 -8.55
N TYR A 405 22.27 7.96 -9.67
CA TYR A 405 22.04 9.40 -9.82
C TYR A 405 20.67 9.63 -10.43
N ILE A 406 19.76 10.29 -9.70
CA ILE A 406 18.37 10.51 -10.12
C ILE A 406 18.28 11.83 -10.88
N THR A 407 17.79 11.79 -12.12
CA THR A 407 17.66 13.00 -12.95
C THR A 407 16.23 13.53 -13.03
N GLY A 408 15.22 12.71 -12.76
CA GLY A 408 13.83 13.15 -12.74
C GLY A 408 12.84 12.01 -12.84
N ARG A 409 11.57 12.34 -13.10
CA ARG A 409 10.50 11.37 -13.35
C ARG A 409 10.17 11.29 -14.84
N GLN A 410 9.98 10.09 -15.33
CA GLN A 410 9.64 9.86 -16.73
C GLN A 410 8.36 10.62 -17.16
N LYS A 411 7.31 10.59 -16.33
CA LYS A 411 6.01 11.25 -16.61
C LYS A 411 6.04 12.77 -16.45
N ASP A 412 7.04 13.31 -15.75
CA ASP A 412 7.18 14.75 -15.52
C ASP A 412 8.12 15.40 -16.57
N LEU A 413 8.85 14.59 -17.34
CA LEU A 413 9.75 15.08 -18.38
C LEU A 413 8.95 15.79 -19.48
N ILE A 414 9.36 17.01 -19.79
CA ILE A 414 8.77 17.81 -20.86
C ILE A 414 9.67 17.71 -22.09
N ILE A 415 9.13 17.27 -23.20
CA ILE A 415 9.87 17.16 -24.45
C ILE A 415 9.48 18.33 -25.35
N ARG A 416 10.44 19.23 -25.62
CA ARG A 416 10.21 20.37 -26.48
C ARG A 416 11.31 20.51 -27.53
N ALA A 417 10.93 20.57 -28.80
CA ALA A 417 11.86 20.64 -29.92
C ALA A 417 12.97 19.56 -29.86
N GLY A 418 12.62 18.34 -29.43
CA GLY A 418 13.55 17.23 -29.31
C GLY A 418 14.46 17.26 -28.07
N ARG A 419 14.31 18.25 -27.18
CA ARG A 419 15.08 18.39 -25.95
C ARG A 419 14.27 17.99 -24.73
N ASN A 420 14.94 17.36 -23.79
CA ASN A 420 14.41 16.99 -22.48
C ASN A 420 14.53 18.17 -21.50
N ILE A 421 13.40 18.66 -21.00
CA ILE A 421 13.32 19.69 -19.95
C ILE A 421 12.94 19.04 -18.63
N TYR A 422 13.72 19.30 -17.61
CA TYR A 422 13.52 18.77 -16.25
C TYR A 422 12.82 19.83 -15.36
N PRO A 423 11.50 19.66 -15.07
CA PRO A 423 10.73 20.68 -14.34
C PRO A 423 11.31 21.09 -12.99
N ALA A 424 11.83 20.13 -12.24
CA ALA A 424 12.35 20.36 -10.90
C ALA A 424 13.50 21.40 -10.86
N GLU A 425 14.31 21.44 -11.91
CA GLU A 425 15.39 22.39 -12.01
C GLU A 425 14.89 23.81 -12.25
N LEU A 426 13.96 23.97 -13.19
CA LEU A 426 13.29 25.25 -13.44
C LEU A 426 12.54 25.74 -12.19
N GLU A 427 11.82 24.87 -11.51
CA GLU A 427 11.08 25.18 -10.29
C GLU A 427 12.02 25.70 -9.19
N THR A 428 13.19 25.09 -9.04
CA THR A 428 14.19 25.50 -8.06
C THR A 428 14.80 26.86 -8.43
N ALA A 429 15.19 27.05 -9.70
CA ALA A 429 15.81 28.28 -10.16
C ALA A 429 14.83 29.48 -10.12
N ILE A 430 13.59 29.28 -10.57
CA ILE A 430 12.55 30.29 -10.53
C ILE A 430 12.13 30.60 -9.09
N GLY A 431 12.07 29.58 -8.23
CA GLY A 431 11.74 29.73 -6.81
C GLY A 431 12.75 30.57 -6.02
N ALA A 432 13.98 30.74 -6.54
CA ALA A 432 15.01 31.59 -5.92
C ALA A 432 14.85 33.08 -6.25
N LEU A 433 13.94 33.48 -7.17
CA LEU A 433 13.68 34.88 -7.51
C LEU A 433 13.04 35.63 -6.35
N ASP A 434 13.48 36.87 -6.13
CA ASP A 434 12.82 37.77 -5.17
C ASP A 434 11.37 38.03 -5.58
N GLY A 435 10.45 37.83 -4.65
CA GLY A 435 9.00 37.94 -4.90
C GLY A 435 8.30 36.66 -5.25
N ILE A 436 9.03 35.57 -5.54
CA ILE A 436 8.48 34.20 -5.68
C ILE A 436 8.68 33.45 -4.36
N GLN A 437 7.72 32.62 -4.00
CA GLN A 437 7.86 31.79 -2.81
C GLN A 437 8.54 30.48 -3.16
N LEU A 438 9.72 30.24 -2.59
CA LEU A 438 10.51 29.04 -2.82
C LEU A 438 9.67 27.76 -2.58
N GLY A 439 9.81 26.80 -3.48
CA GLY A 439 9.04 25.55 -3.42
C GLY A 439 7.57 25.67 -3.82
N ASN A 440 7.11 26.84 -4.30
CA ASN A 440 5.74 27.08 -4.76
C ASN A 440 5.70 27.47 -6.26
N VAL A 441 6.51 26.81 -7.05
CA VAL A 441 6.54 26.93 -8.51
C VAL A 441 6.24 25.56 -9.09
N ALA A 442 5.30 25.47 -10.01
CA ALA A 442 4.99 24.27 -10.77
C ALA A 442 5.29 24.51 -12.24
N VAL A 443 6.13 23.66 -12.83
CA VAL A 443 6.46 23.68 -14.24
C VAL A 443 5.92 22.42 -14.89
N PHE A 444 5.13 22.55 -15.95
CA PHE A 444 4.46 21.43 -16.59
C PHE A 444 4.21 21.67 -18.07
N ALA A 445 4.05 20.57 -18.81
CA ALA A 445 3.57 20.60 -20.18
C ALA A 445 2.03 20.69 -20.19
N SER A 446 1.48 21.55 -21.05
CA SER A 446 0.05 21.59 -21.38
C SER A 446 -0.13 21.49 -22.91
N SER A 447 -1.17 20.79 -23.34
CA SER A 447 -1.44 20.65 -24.77
C SER A 447 -2.17 21.89 -25.29
N HIS A 448 -1.71 22.44 -26.40
CA HIS A 448 -2.42 23.54 -27.06
C HIS A 448 -3.78 23.05 -27.59
N PRO A 449 -4.91 23.71 -27.24
CA PRO A 449 -6.24 23.19 -27.57
C PRO A 449 -6.49 22.97 -29.06
N GLN A 450 -5.84 23.76 -29.95
CA GLN A 450 -6.08 23.74 -31.39
C GLN A 450 -5.01 22.96 -32.17
N THR A 451 -3.75 22.95 -31.71
CA THR A 451 -2.63 22.37 -32.47
C THR A 451 -2.11 21.05 -31.88
N GLY A 452 -2.50 20.71 -30.67
CA GLY A 452 -2.02 19.51 -29.95
C GLY A 452 -0.52 19.57 -29.57
N THR A 453 0.18 20.69 -29.83
CA THR A 453 1.59 20.84 -29.47
C THR A 453 1.77 21.04 -27.97
N GLU A 454 2.83 20.48 -27.42
CA GLU A 454 3.18 20.69 -26.00
C GLU A 454 3.67 22.11 -25.76
N ARG A 455 3.06 22.79 -24.81
CA ARG A 455 3.41 24.14 -24.32
C ARG A 455 4.10 24.02 -22.97
N LEU A 456 5.16 24.76 -22.76
CA LEU A 456 5.82 24.90 -21.47
C LEU A 456 5.09 25.97 -20.65
N VAL A 457 4.48 25.57 -19.55
CA VAL A 457 3.73 26.44 -18.65
C VAL A 457 4.45 26.53 -17.31
N VAL A 458 4.64 27.75 -16.79
CA VAL A 458 5.18 28.03 -15.47
C VAL A 458 4.09 28.67 -14.61
N MET A 459 3.70 28.00 -13.50
CA MET A 459 2.79 28.52 -12.51
C MET A 459 3.58 28.83 -11.24
N ALA A 460 3.65 30.11 -10.83
CA ALA A 460 4.43 30.54 -9.67
C ALA A 460 3.61 31.36 -8.69
N GLU A 461 3.70 31.04 -7.40
CA GLU A 461 3.05 31.83 -6.34
C GLU A 461 3.85 33.07 -6.03
N SER A 462 3.17 34.22 -6.11
CA SER A 462 3.72 35.52 -5.74
C SER A 462 2.75 36.33 -4.88
N ARG A 463 3.26 37.04 -3.87
CA ARG A 463 2.46 38.03 -3.13
C ARG A 463 2.13 39.26 -3.98
N ARG A 464 2.91 39.51 -5.03
CA ARG A 464 2.79 40.65 -5.96
C ARG A 464 2.09 40.31 -7.27
N TRP A 465 1.23 39.27 -7.28
CA TRP A 465 0.60 38.74 -8.48
C TRP A 465 -0.38 39.71 -9.19
N LYS A 466 -0.76 40.82 -8.54
CA LYS A 466 -1.63 41.89 -9.10
C LYS A 466 -0.94 43.26 -9.25
N GLU A 467 0.34 43.38 -8.93
CA GLU A 467 1.04 44.66 -8.89
C GLU A 467 1.79 44.95 -10.20
N GLU A 468 2.22 46.21 -10.41
CA GLU A 468 3.05 46.64 -11.55
C GLU A 468 4.37 45.88 -11.68
N GLY A 469 4.83 45.19 -10.63
CA GLY A 469 6.00 44.31 -10.65
C GLY A 469 5.82 42.99 -11.40
N GLN A 470 4.61 42.64 -11.86
CA GLN A 470 4.33 41.38 -12.55
C GLN A 470 5.19 41.18 -13.80
N THR A 471 5.25 42.19 -14.67
CA THR A 471 6.04 42.15 -15.90
C THR A 471 7.55 41.94 -15.65
N ARG A 472 8.09 42.45 -14.54
CA ARG A 472 9.48 42.25 -14.16
C ARG A 472 9.74 40.80 -13.77
N LEU A 473 8.85 40.21 -12.99
CA LEU A 473 8.93 38.78 -12.59
C LEU A 473 8.79 37.86 -13.79
N GLU A 474 7.82 38.12 -14.67
CA GLU A 474 7.64 37.33 -15.91
C GLU A 474 8.89 37.37 -16.80
N ARG A 475 9.51 38.52 -16.96
CA ARG A 475 10.79 38.65 -17.71
C ARG A 475 11.91 37.88 -17.03
N ALA A 476 12.02 37.92 -15.71
CA ALA A 476 13.03 37.18 -14.96
C ALA A 476 12.81 35.67 -15.10
N ILE A 477 11.56 35.20 -15.01
CA ILE A 477 11.19 33.79 -15.22
C ILE A 477 11.54 33.36 -16.65
N ALA A 478 11.20 34.19 -17.65
CA ALA A 478 11.50 33.91 -19.04
C ALA A 478 13.02 33.82 -19.29
N ALA A 479 13.82 34.75 -18.71
CA ALA A 479 15.26 34.74 -18.83
C ALA A 479 15.87 33.46 -18.24
N ILE A 480 15.51 33.07 -17.01
CA ILE A 480 15.96 31.82 -16.39
C ILE A 480 15.57 30.61 -17.25
N SER A 481 14.36 30.59 -17.80
CA SER A 481 13.90 29.49 -18.63
C SER A 481 14.71 29.39 -19.94
N ILE A 482 15.00 30.53 -20.58
CA ILE A 482 15.87 30.56 -21.77
C ILE A 482 17.28 30.07 -21.43
N ASP A 483 17.85 30.50 -20.33
CA ASP A 483 19.21 30.12 -19.91
C ASP A 483 19.29 28.58 -19.66
N LEU A 484 18.28 28.00 -19.04
CA LEU A 484 18.29 26.59 -18.66
C LEU A 484 17.80 25.64 -19.76
N THR A 485 16.88 26.08 -20.61
CA THR A 485 16.21 25.19 -21.60
C THR A 485 16.42 25.61 -23.05
N GLY A 486 16.96 26.80 -23.27
CA GLY A 486 17.11 27.41 -24.59
C GLY A 486 15.80 27.99 -25.15
N ALA A 487 14.73 28.02 -24.38
CA ALA A 487 13.43 28.54 -24.82
C ALA A 487 12.66 29.22 -23.68
N ALA A 488 11.94 30.30 -24.02
CA ALA A 488 11.01 30.92 -23.10
C ALA A 488 9.81 30.01 -22.84
N PRO A 489 9.16 30.09 -21.65
CA PRO A 489 7.86 29.47 -21.45
C PRO A 489 6.82 30.03 -22.43
N ASP A 490 5.90 29.19 -22.85
CA ASP A 490 4.76 29.65 -23.68
C ASP A 490 3.74 30.42 -22.85
N GLU A 491 3.68 30.15 -21.55
CA GLU A 491 2.80 30.82 -20.64
C GLU A 491 3.38 30.88 -19.23
N ILE A 492 3.26 32.05 -18.59
CA ILE A 492 3.67 32.30 -17.20
C ILE A 492 2.45 32.75 -16.42
N LEU A 493 2.09 31.99 -15.40
CA LEU A 493 0.95 32.24 -14.52
C LEU A 493 1.46 32.65 -13.14
N LEU A 494 1.38 33.93 -12.82
CA LEU A 494 1.57 34.38 -11.45
C LEU A 494 0.25 34.25 -10.69
N VAL A 495 0.26 33.44 -9.65
CA VAL A 495 -0.93 33.10 -8.87
C VAL A 495 -0.79 33.52 -7.42
N PRO A 496 -1.91 33.78 -6.69
CA PRO A 496 -1.86 34.11 -5.28
C PRO A 496 -1.25 32.98 -4.44
N PRO A 497 -0.71 33.29 -3.25
CA PRO A 497 -0.20 32.29 -2.33
C PRO A 497 -1.20 31.17 -2.04
N ARG A 498 -0.72 29.92 -1.99
CA ARG A 498 -1.49 28.68 -1.77
C ARG A 498 -2.33 28.21 -2.96
N SER A 499 -2.02 28.68 -4.17
CA SER A 499 -2.69 28.25 -5.41
C SER A 499 -2.00 27.05 -6.05
N VAL A 500 -0.70 26.86 -5.86
CA VAL A 500 0.03 25.70 -6.41
C VAL A 500 -0.33 24.43 -5.63
N PRO A 501 -0.88 23.39 -6.29
CA PRO A 501 -1.28 22.16 -5.63
C PRO A 501 -0.07 21.38 -5.09
N LYS A 502 -0.19 20.91 -3.85
CA LYS A 502 0.84 20.11 -3.18
C LYS A 502 0.25 18.84 -2.56
N THR A 503 1.11 17.83 -2.40
CA THR A 503 0.78 16.66 -1.60
C THR A 503 0.76 17.00 -0.11
N SER A 504 0.25 16.09 0.72
CA SER A 504 0.32 16.18 2.18
C SER A 504 1.76 16.24 2.72
N SER A 505 2.72 15.72 1.95
CA SER A 505 4.16 15.78 2.25
C SER A 505 4.85 17.02 1.69
N GLY A 506 4.12 17.98 1.10
CA GLY A 506 4.66 19.25 0.58
C GLY A 506 5.17 19.24 -0.87
N LYS A 507 5.16 18.07 -1.55
CA LYS A 507 5.62 17.94 -2.95
C LYS A 507 4.64 18.61 -3.93
N ILE A 508 5.16 19.23 -4.98
CA ILE A 508 4.36 19.84 -6.06
C ILE A 508 3.61 18.75 -6.84
N ARG A 509 2.33 18.98 -7.07
CA ARG A 509 1.45 18.11 -7.88
C ARG A 509 1.30 18.71 -9.29
N ARG A 510 2.29 18.49 -10.17
CA ARG A 510 2.31 19.07 -11.52
C ARG A 510 1.08 18.71 -12.34
N HIS A 511 0.62 17.47 -12.26
CA HIS A 511 -0.61 17.05 -12.94
C HIS A 511 -1.84 17.84 -12.46
N ALA A 512 -1.98 18.09 -11.17
CA ALA A 512 -3.09 18.90 -10.64
C ALA A 512 -2.96 20.38 -11.03
N ALA A 513 -1.73 20.92 -11.08
CA ALA A 513 -1.48 22.27 -11.58
C ALA A 513 -1.86 22.38 -13.06
N ARG A 514 -1.52 21.38 -13.87
CA ARG A 514 -1.94 21.27 -15.26
C ARG A 514 -3.46 21.25 -15.40
N GLN A 515 -4.16 20.44 -14.61
CA GLN A 515 -5.64 20.39 -14.65
C GLN A 515 -6.29 21.74 -14.29
N LEU A 516 -5.75 22.41 -13.26
CA LEU A 516 -6.24 23.75 -12.88
C LEU A 516 -6.05 24.76 -14.00
N HIS A 517 -4.94 24.67 -14.72
CA HIS A 517 -4.67 25.50 -15.88
C HIS A 517 -5.62 25.18 -17.04
N GLU A 518 -5.76 23.92 -17.42
CA GLU A 518 -6.61 23.46 -18.52
C GLU A 518 -8.12 23.72 -18.30
N THR A 519 -8.55 23.76 -17.01
CA THR A 519 -9.95 24.09 -16.64
C THR A 519 -10.18 25.60 -16.45
N GLY A 520 -9.16 26.45 -16.65
CA GLY A 520 -9.27 27.90 -16.46
C GLY A 520 -9.42 28.35 -14.99
N ASN A 521 -9.20 27.44 -14.04
CA ASN A 521 -9.36 27.70 -12.59
C ASN A 521 -8.04 28.07 -11.90
N ALA A 522 -6.98 28.31 -12.66
CA ALA A 522 -5.69 28.73 -12.13
C ALA A 522 -5.83 30.11 -11.46
N GLY A 523 -5.64 30.17 -10.15
CA GLY A 523 -5.77 31.41 -9.36
C GLY A 523 -7.20 31.75 -8.90
N ALA A 524 -8.20 30.95 -9.21
CA ALA A 524 -9.52 31.11 -8.62
C ALA A 524 -9.42 30.85 -7.10
N SER A 525 -9.84 31.81 -6.29
CA SER A 525 -9.97 31.59 -4.85
C SER A 525 -10.96 30.45 -4.63
N GLY A 526 -10.54 29.40 -3.95
CA GLY A 526 -11.36 28.22 -3.73
C GLY A 526 -12.74 28.57 -3.19
N MET A 527 -13.74 27.81 -3.62
CA MET A 527 -15.13 27.92 -3.18
C MET A 527 -15.20 28.05 -1.65
N SER A 528 -16.02 28.95 -1.11
CA SER A 528 -16.09 29.17 0.33
C SER A 528 -16.34 27.86 1.07
N LEU A 529 -15.77 27.70 2.26
CA LEU A 529 -15.90 26.49 3.09
C LEU A 529 -17.38 26.11 3.31
N TYR A 530 -18.26 27.10 3.45
CA TYR A 530 -19.71 26.90 3.60
C TYR A 530 -20.34 26.22 2.38
N TRP A 531 -19.93 26.61 1.18
CA TRP A 531 -20.42 26.01 -0.06
C TRP A 531 -19.90 24.56 -0.25
N GLN A 532 -18.66 24.29 0.15
CA GLN A 532 -18.09 22.93 0.11
C GLN A 532 -18.83 22.02 1.09
N ILE A 533 -19.06 22.47 2.32
CA ILE A 533 -19.81 21.71 3.33
C ILE A 533 -21.26 21.48 2.88
N TRP A 534 -21.92 22.51 2.34
CA TRP A 534 -23.30 22.41 1.85
C TRP A 534 -23.41 21.40 0.68
N LYS A 535 -22.54 21.48 -0.30
CA LYS A 535 -22.46 20.54 -1.43
C LYS A 535 -22.18 19.10 -0.97
N LEU A 536 -21.26 18.91 -0.05
CA LEU A 536 -20.98 17.61 0.54
C LEU A 536 -22.16 17.08 1.34
N GLY A 537 -22.82 17.94 2.13
CA GLY A 537 -24.02 17.59 2.89
C GLY A 537 -25.17 17.14 1.99
N THR A 538 -25.43 17.85 0.90
CA THR A 538 -26.51 17.49 -0.05
C THR A 538 -26.23 16.21 -0.80
N LEU A 539 -24.99 15.99 -1.27
CA LEU A 539 -24.59 14.74 -1.91
C LEU A 539 -24.71 13.55 -0.97
N THR A 540 -24.32 13.74 0.28
CA THR A 540 -24.41 12.67 1.29
C THR A 540 -25.86 12.37 1.66
N ALA A 541 -26.71 13.39 1.85
CA ALA A 541 -28.14 13.22 2.10
C ALA A 541 -28.82 12.47 0.95
N PHE A 542 -28.48 12.81 -0.29
CA PHE A 542 -28.98 12.11 -1.47
C PHE A 542 -28.54 10.63 -1.50
N GLN A 543 -27.28 10.34 -1.22
CA GLN A 543 -26.80 8.96 -1.17
C GLN A 543 -27.37 8.14 0.00
N LEU A 544 -27.56 8.77 1.16
CA LEU A 544 -28.23 8.14 2.30
C LEU A 544 -29.69 7.84 1.97
N SER A 545 -30.40 8.76 1.31
CA SER A 545 -31.78 8.52 0.86
C SER A 545 -31.88 7.38 -0.14
N LEU A 546 -30.96 7.30 -1.11
CA LEU A 546 -30.89 6.16 -2.03
C LEU A 546 -30.65 4.82 -1.30
N ARG A 547 -29.76 4.79 -0.31
CA ARG A 547 -29.54 3.59 0.51
C ARG A 547 -30.76 3.20 1.35
N CYS A 548 -31.44 4.19 1.93
CA CYS A 548 -32.71 3.95 2.62
C CYS A 548 -33.76 3.38 1.68
N CYS A 549 -33.91 3.94 0.48
CA CYS A 549 -34.80 3.42 -0.56
C CYS A 549 -34.42 1.97 -0.99
N GLN A 550 -33.13 1.69 -1.18
CA GLN A 550 -32.66 0.34 -1.51
C GLN A 550 -32.91 -0.67 -0.38
N ARG A 551 -32.69 -0.26 0.88
CA ARG A 551 -33.04 -1.11 2.04
C ARG A 551 -34.54 -1.32 2.15
N ALA A 552 -35.33 -0.28 2.00
CA ALA A 552 -36.78 -0.38 2.02
C ALA A 552 -37.31 -1.29 0.90
N SER A 553 -36.78 -1.15 -0.32
CA SER A 553 -37.14 -2.04 -1.43
C SER A 553 -36.75 -3.49 -1.18
N ALA A 554 -35.57 -3.74 -0.57
CA ALA A 554 -35.15 -5.10 -0.19
C ALA A 554 -36.05 -5.71 0.89
N TRP A 555 -36.48 -4.93 1.89
CA TRP A 555 -37.43 -5.37 2.89
C TRP A 555 -38.84 -5.63 2.31
N LEU A 556 -39.29 -4.76 1.40
CA LEU A 556 -40.55 -4.95 0.69
C LEU A 556 -40.54 -6.22 -0.18
N TYR A 557 -39.42 -6.43 -0.90
CA TYR A 557 -39.24 -7.65 -1.68
C TYR A 557 -39.17 -8.89 -0.79
N ALA A 558 -38.46 -8.85 0.34
CA ALA A 558 -38.42 -9.97 1.29
C ALA A 558 -39.83 -10.26 1.84
N GLY A 559 -40.56 -9.23 2.24
CA GLY A 559 -41.97 -9.39 2.67
C GLY A 559 -42.86 -9.99 1.60
N TYR A 560 -42.73 -9.52 0.34
CA TYR A 560 -43.44 -10.09 -0.80
C TYR A 560 -43.08 -11.56 -1.05
N ALA A 561 -41.79 -11.90 -1.04
CA ALA A 561 -41.35 -13.27 -1.24
C ALA A 561 -41.87 -14.24 -0.13
N TRP A 562 -41.83 -13.78 1.12
CA TRP A 562 -42.40 -14.51 2.23
C TRP A 562 -43.93 -14.67 2.12
N LEU A 563 -44.66 -13.65 1.67
CA LEU A 563 -46.10 -13.72 1.42
C LEU A 563 -46.41 -14.77 0.37
N ILE A 564 -45.70 -14.81 -0.76
CA ILE A 564 -45.86 -15.83 -1.79
C ILE A 564 -45.57 -17.22 -1.23
N LEU A 565 -44.51 -17.38 -0.44
CA LEU A 565 -44.17 -18.65 0.18
C LEU A 565 -45.32 -19.15 1.08
N VAL A 566 -45.85 -18.29 1.95
CA VAL A 566 -46.96 -18.65 2.88
C VAL A 566 -48.23 -18.97 2.11
N LEU A 567 -48.61 -18.17 1.11
CA LEU A 567 -49.78 -18.41 0.28
C LEU A 567 -49.69 -19.71 -0.52
N MET A 568 -48.53 -20.11 -0.96
CA MET A 568 -48.29 -21.34 -1.69
C MET A 568 -48.12 -22.56 -0.76
N ALA A 569 -47.63 -22.36 0.46
CA ALA A 569 -47.35 -23.46 1.39
C ALA A 569 -48.56 -24.36 1.65
N VAL A 570 -49.74 -23.76 1.89
CA VAL A 570 -50.97 -24.51 2.19
C VAL A 570 -51.47 -25.35 0.98
N PRO A 571 -51.64 -24.77 -0.24
CA PRO A 571 -52.04 -25.55 -1.42
C PRO A 571 -51.02 -26.62 -1.78
N VAL A 572 -49.71 -26.30 -1.70
CA VAL A 572 -48.65 -27.27 -2.02
C VAL A 572 -48.63 -28.41 -1.01
N TRP A 573 -48.74 -28.13 0.30
CA TRP A 573 -48.83 -29.15 1.35
C TRP A 573 -50.05 -30.03 1.13
N THR A 574 -51.23 -29.43 0.91
CA THR A 574 -52.50 -30.17 0.68
C THR A 574 -52.38 -31.04 -0.58
N GLY A 575 -51.87 -30.52 -1.68
CA GLY A 575 -51.65 -31.27 -2.90
C GLY A 575 -50.72 -32.47 -2.72
N VAL A 576 -49.59 -32.29 -2.03
CA VAL A 576 -48.65 -33.38 -1.73
C VAL A 576 -49.27 -34.47 -0.88
N VAL A 577 -50.14 -34.11 0.06
CA VAL A 577 -50.86 -35.10 0.95
C VAL A 577 -51.95 -35.84 0.20
N LEU A 578 -52.77 -35.17 -0.61
CA LEU A 578 -53.94 -35.74 -1.26
C LEU A 578 -53.63 -36.53 -2.54
N ILE A 579 -52.60 -36.13 -3.29
CA ILE A 579 -52.20 -36.79 -4.54
C ILE A 579 -51.61 -38.18 -4.24
N HIS A 580 -52.25 -39.25 -4.65
CA HIS A 580 -51.83 -40.66 -4.39
C HIS A 580 -50.68 -41.09 -5.33
N SER A 581 -50.75 -40.72 -6.59
CA SER A 581 -49.68 -41.04 -7.57
C SER A 581 -48.39 -40.29 -7.32
N ARG A 582 -47.29 -41.03 -7.17
CA ARG A 582 -45.96 -40.46 -6.96
C ARG A 582 -45.52 -39.54 -8.10
N ALA A 583 -45.71 -39.97 -9.35
CA ALA A 583 -45.32 -39.19 -10.52
C ALA A 583 -46.10 -37.86 -10.62
N VAL A 584 -47.44 -37.92 -10.39
CA VAL A 584 -48.30 -36.74 -10.43
C VAL A 584 -47.95 -35.78 -9.27
N ARG A 585 -47.69 -36.31 -8.09
CA ARG A 585 -47.27 -35.51 -6.91
C ARG A 585 -45.96 -34.78 -7.15
N TRP A 586 -44.97 -35.46 -7.74
CA TRP A 586 -43.67 -34.87 -8.05
C TRP A 586 -43.78 -33.79 -9.14
N SER A 587 -44.57 -34.06 -10.21
CA SER A 587 -44.85 -33.05 -11.24
C SER A 587 -45.57 -31.84 -10.67
N PHE A 588 -46.58 -32.03 -9.81
CA PHE A 588 -47.27 -30.95 -9.12
C PHE A 588 -46.31 -30.10 -8.28
N LEU A 589 -45.41 -30.73 -7.52
CA LEU A 589 -44.46 -30.07 -6.67
C LEU A 589 -43.44 -29.22 -7.52
N LYS A 590 -42.91 -29.80 -8.59
CA LYS A 590 -42.05 -29.08 -9.54
C LYS A 590 -42.75 -27.88 -10.17
N THR A 591 -43.98 -28.05 -10.63
CA THR A 591 -44.75 -26.96 -11.21
C THR A 591 -45.01 -25.85 -10.18
N SER A 592 -45.36 -26.22 -8.95
CA SER A 592 -45.59 -25.27 -7.87
C SER A 592 -44.31 -24.45 -7.54
N LEU A 593 -43.13 -25.10 -7.49
CA LEU A 593 -41.87 -24.45 -7.26
C LEU A 593 -41.44 -23.56 -8.44
N THR A 594 -41.75 -24.00 -9.67
CA THR A 594 -41.52 -23.18 -10.87
C THR A 594 -42.40 -21.93 -10.85
N LEU A 595 -43.67 -22.07 -10.49
CA LEU A 595 -44.60 -20.96 -10.33
C LEU A 595 -44.09 -19.97 -9.23
N MET A 596 -43.67 -20.50 -8.08
CA MET A 596 -43.10 -19.69 -7.01
C MET A 596 -41.88 -18.89 -7.47
N ARG A 597 -40.97 -19.52 -8.23
CA ARG A 597 -39.82 -18.84 -8.82
C ARG A 597 -40.22 -17.74 -9.80
N MET A 598 -41.20 -18.00 -10.66
CA MET A 598 -41.72 -16.99 -11.59
C MET A 598 -42.34 -15.81 -10.86
N LEU A 599 -43.13 -16.06 -9.83
CA LEU A 599 -43.75 -15.01 -9.02
C LEU A 599 -42.76 -14.19 -8.22
N THR A 600 -41.71 -14.83 -7.68
CA THR A 600 -40.70 -14.15 -6.86
C THR A 600 -39.53 -13.58 -7.69
N GLY A 601 -39.39 -13.95 -8.97
CA GLY A 601 -38.28 -13.55 -9.82
C GLY A 601 -36.93 -14.20 -9.44
N ILE A 602 -36.91 -15.24 -8.60
CA ILE A 602 -35.69 -15.95 -8.22
C ILE A 602 -35.18 -16.78 -9.39
N SER A 603 -34.00 -16.45 -9.88
CA SER A 603 -33.32 -17.24 -10.91
C SER A 603 -32.63 -18.47 -10.30
N LEU A 604 -32.70 -19.61 -10.96
CA LEU A 604 -31.98 -20.82 -10.63
C LEU A 604 -31.21 -21.29 -11.86
N THR A 605 -29.87 -21.24 -11.75
CA THR A 605 -28.98 -21.80 -12.76
C THR A 605 -28.45 -23.13 -12.26
N VAL A 606 -28.56 -24.17 -13.09
CA VAL A 606 -28.12 -25.53 -12.74
C VAL A 606 -27.09 -25.96 -13.78
N ASP A 607 -25.85 -26.13 -13.33
CA ASP A 607 -24.75 -26.59 -14.19
C ASP A 607 -24.38 -28.03 -13.86
N GLY A 608 -24.02 -28.84 -14.88
CA GLY A 608 -23.52 -30.19 -14.69
C GLY A 608 -24.59 -31.28 -14.58
N THR A 609 -25.82 -30.99 -14.94
CA THR A 609 -26.91 -32.02 -14.98
C THR A 609 -26.58 -33.17 -15.94
N GLU A 610 -25.77 -32.94 -16.94
CA GLU A 610 -25.27 -33.95 -17.88
C GLU A 610 -24.31 -34.97 -17.23
N LYS A 611 -23.77 -34.65 -16.05
CA LYS A 611 -22.88 -35.53 -15.27
C LYS A 611 -23.64 -36.56 -14.45
N ILE A 612 -24.98 -36.44 -14.37
CA ILE A 612 -25.83 -37.41 -13.70
C ILE A 612 -26.03 -38.58 -14.66
N ILE A 613 -25.07 -39.51 -14.69
CA ILE A 613 -25.04 -40.64 -15.62
C ILE A 613 -25.51 -41.90 -14.88
N GLY A 614 -26.49 -42.59 -15.43
CA GLY A 614 -26.80 -43.98 -15.11
C GLY A 614 -28.20 -44.29 -14.60
N ASN A 615 -28.68 -45.47 -14.91
CA ASN A 615 -29.96 -46.03 -14.45
C ASN A 615 -29.87 -46.73 -13.07
N GLY A 616 -28.78 -46.49 -12.32
CA GLY A 616 -28.54 -47.09 -11.01
C GLY A 616 -28.96 -46.17 -9.84
N PRO A 617 -28.96 -46.69 -8.61
CA PRO A 617 -29.20 -45.88 -7.41
C PRO A 617 -28.10 -44.82 -7.24
N VAL A 618 -28.50 -43.57 -7.07
CA VAL A 618 -27.61 -42.42 -6.92
C VAL A 618 -27.90 -41.74 -5.58
N ILE A 619 -26.83 -41.43 -4.83
CA ILE A 619 -26.91 -40.66 -3.60
C ILE A 619 -26.38 -39.23 -3.92
N PHE A 620 -27.21 -38.22 -3.65
CA PHE A 620 -26.83 -36.82 -3.76
C PHE A 620 -26.43 -36.30 -2.38
N SER A 621 -25.20 -35.84 -2.23
CA SER A 621 -24.77 -35.13 -1.05
C SER A 621 -24.69 -33.62 -1.38
N ALA A 622 -25.40 -32.79 -0.62
CA ALA A 622 -25.43 -31.36 -0.79
C ALA A 622 -24.98 -30.66 0.49
N ASN A 623 -24.22 -29.59 0.33
CA ASN A 623 -23.89 -28.71 1.46
C ASN A 623 -25.14 -27.96 1.90
N HIS A 624 -25.56 -28.16 3.16
CA HIS A 624 -26.83 -27.66 3.69
C HIS A 624 -26.62 -26.26 4.31
N SER A 625 -27.04 -25.24 3.58
CA SER A 625 -26.88 -23.82 3.99
C SER A 625 -28.19 -23.08 4.23
N SER A 626 -29.35 -23.66 3.79
CA SER A 626 -30.66 -23.02 3.88
C SER A 626 -31.80 -24.00 4.05
N TYR A 627 -32.88 -23.60 4.73
CA TYR A 627 -34.14 -24.34 4.77
C TYR A 627 -34.79 -24.50 3.39
N LEU A 628 -34.37 -23.74 2.38
CA LEU A 628 -34.88 -23.82 1.02
C LEU A 628 -34.12 -24.85 0.15
N ASP A 629 -33.06 -25.46 0.64
CA ASP A 629 -32.20 -26.36 -0.14
C ASP A 629 -33.01 -27.56 -0.69
N GLY A 630 -33.96 -28.09 0.07
CA GLY A 630 -34.88 -29.12 -0.39
C GLY A 630 -35.72 -28.70 -1.61
N ALA A 631 -36.21 -27.46 -1.63
CA ALA A 631 -36.94 -26.89 -2.74
C ALA A 631 -36.08 -26.67 -3.98
N VAL A 632 -34.83 -26.24 -3.76
CA VAL A 632 -33.83 -26.07 -4.83
C VAL A 632 -33.50 -27.41 -5.48
N LEU A 633 -33.24 -28.45 -4.68
CA LEU A 633 -32.94 -29.80 -5.18
C LEU A 633 -34.13 -30.39 -5.96
N ILE A 634 -35.37 -30.23 -5.47
CA ILE A 634 -36.57 -30.68 -6.20
C ILE A 634 -36.67 -29.95 -7.55
N SER A 635 -36.34 -28.69 -7.60
CA SER A 635 -36.38 -27.90 -8.84
C SER A 635 -35.28 -28.27 -9.83
N ALA A 636 -34.08 -28.61 -9.33
CA ALA A 636 -32.86 -28.84 -10.12
C ALA A 636 -32.77 -30.28 -10.66
N LEU A 637 -33.17 -31.28 -9.87
CA LEU A 637 -32.95 -32.68 -10.24
C LEU A 637 -34.04 -33.25 -11.17
N PRO A 638 -33.66 -34.08 -12.15
CA PRO A 638 -34.60 -34.57 -13.18
C PRO A 638 -35.59 -35.62 -12.66
N SER A 639 -35.21 -36.47 -11.72
CA SER A 639 -35.99 -37.61 -11.25
C SER A 639 -36.49 -37.45 -9.83
N PRO A 640 -37.58 -38.15 -9.41
CA PRO A 640 -37.97 -38.24 -8.01
C PRO A 640 -36.90 -38.91 -7.17
N PHE A 641 -36.56 -38.31 -6.06
CA PHE A 641 -35.60 -38.82 -5.06
C PHE A 641 -36.18 -38.79 -3.64
N GLY A 642 -35.56 -39.48 -2.70
CA GLY A 642 -35.93 -39.46 -1.29
C GLY A 642 -35.02 -38.51 -0.50
N PHE A 643 -35.53 -37.95 0.59
CA PHE A 643 -34.78 -37.12 1.49
C PHE A 643 -34.40 -37.86 2.77
N VAL A 644 -33.15 -37.71 3.22
CA VAL A 644 -32.76 -38.05 4.58
C VAL A 644 -32.91 -36.78 5.43
N VAL A 645 -33.72 -36.83 6.46
CA VAL A 645 -34.04 -35.64 7.30
C VAL A 645 -33.78 -35.93 8.78
N LYS A 646 -33.47 -34.89 9.54
CA LYS A 646 -33.29 -34.99 11.00
C LYS A 646 -34.52 -35.61 11.66
N GLY A 647 -34.29 -36.54 12.60
CA GLY A 647 -35.34 -37.27 13.32
C GLY A 647 -36.32 -36.37 14.09
N GLU A 648 -35.90 -35.21 14.52
CA GLU A 648 -36.69 -34.20 15.24
C GLU A 648 -37.93 -33.72 14.46
N LEU A 649 -37.83 -33.63 13.12
CA LEU A 649 -38.97 -33.26 12.27
C LEU A 649 -40.11 -34.28 12.23
N LYS A 650 -39.87 -35.51 12.69
CA LYS A 650 -40.91 -36.56 12.83
C LYS A 650 -41.83 -36.34 14.03
N SER A 651 -41.43 -35.53 15.01
CA SER A 651 -42.23 -35.21 16.19
C SER A 651 -43.41 -34.27 15.89
N HIS A 652 -43.33 -33.48 14.82
CA HIS A 652 -44.36 -32.54 14.43
C HIS A 652 -45.28 -33.09 13.34
N PHE A 653 -46.60 -33.03 13.55
CA PHE A 653 -47.61 -33.63 12.67
C PHE A 653 -47.54 -33.14 11.21
N ILE A 654 -47.41 -31.84 10.99
CA ILE A 654 -47.42 -31.21 9.66
C ILE A 654 -46.20 -31.62 8.80
N PRO A 655 -44.96 -31.46 9.26
CA PRO A 655 -43.77 -31.93 8.53
C PRO A 655 -43.74 -33.44 8.37
N ARG A 656 -44.14 -34.18 9.39
CA ARG A 656 -44.19 -35.67 9.35
C ARG A 656 -45.05 -36.20 8.22
N LEU A 657 -46.29 -35.71 8.07
CA LEU A 657 -47.21 -36.18 7.04
C LEU A 657 -46.69 -35.80 5.63
N PHE A 658 -46.17 -34.62 5.47
CA PHE A 658 -45.58 -34.15 4.21
C PHE A 658 -44.37 -35.01 3.81
N LEU A 659 -43.43 -35.21 4.72
CA LEU A 659 -42.22 -35.99 4.49
C LEU A 659 -42.55 -37.49 4.25
N GLN A 660 -43.53 -38.09 4.96
CA GLN A 660 -43.97 -39.46 4.71
C GLN A 660 -44.52 -39.63 3.30
N ARG A 661 -45.17 -38.63 2.75
CA ARG A 661 -45.72 -38.67 1.38
C ARG A 661 -44.66 -38.44 0.31
N LEU A 662 -43.59 -37.67 0.60
CA LEU A 662 -42.45 -37.48 -0.31
C LEU A 662 -41.48 -38.65 -0.25
N ALA A 663 -41.19 -39.16 0.95
CA ALA A 663 -40.23 -40.22 1.22
C ALA A 663 -40.95 -41.57 1.30
N GLN A 664 -41.55 -42.10 0.24
CA GLN A 664 -42.04 -43.47 0.19
C GLN A 664 -40.90 -44.51 0.12
N PHE A 665 -39.92 -44.38 0.99
CA PHE A 665 -38.98 -45.41 1.38
C PHE A 665 -39.17 -45.64 2.88
N GLN A 666 -39.91 -46.67 3.24
CA GLN A 666 -39.72 -47.36 4.51
C GLN A 666 -38.42 -48.14 4.34
N MET A 667 -37.34 -47.61 4.82
CA MET A 667 -36.13 -48.40 5.01
C MET A 667 -36.38 -49.34 6.16
N SER A 668 -36.21 -50.64 5.94
CA SER A 668 -36.15 -51.65 6.99
C SER A 668 -34.93 -51.41 7.89
N ALA A 669 -34.92 -51.95 9.10
CA ALA A 669 -33.78 -51.86 10.00
C ALA A 669 -32.50 -52.43 9.36
N GLU A 670 -32.61 -53.38 8.41
CA GLU A 670 -31.50 -53.94 7.64
C GLU A 670 -30.97 -52.99 6.55
N GLU A 671 -31.84 -52.20 5.92
CA GLU A 671 -31.41 -51.14 4.98
C GLU A 671 -30.80 -49.95 5.68
N MET A 672 -31.15 -49.66 6.94
CA MET A 672 -30.51 -48.66 7.77
C MET A 672 -29.13 -49.12 8.28
N ALA A 673 -28.96 -50.42 8.49
CA ALA A 673 -27.66 -51.02 8.80
C ALA A 673 -26.70 -51.00 7.58
N SER A 674 -27.25 -51.09 6.34
CA SER A 674 -26.47 -50.92 5.13
C SER A 674 -26.05 -49.47 4.84
N LEU A 675 -26.75 -48.46 5.40
CA LEU A 675 -26.34 -47.06 5.39
C LEU A 675 -25.23 -46.76 6.41
N SER A 676 -25.08 -47.58 7.46
CA SER A 676 -23.89 -47.54 8.30
C SER A 676 -22.63 -48.04 7.54
N SER A 677 -22.85 -48.88 6.50
CA SER A 677 -21.77 -49.17 5.53
C SER A 677 -21.50 -48.03 4.56
N ALA A 678 -22.43 -47.09 4.35
CA ALA A 678 -22.18 -45.87 3.60
C ALA A 678 -21.36 -44.82 4.42
N GLU A 679 -21.47 -44.89 5.77
CA GLU A 679 -20.52 -44.22 6.66
C GLU A 679 -19.12 -44.84 6.56
N MET A 680 -18.99 -46.15 6.39
CA MET A 680 -17.72 -46.80 6.09
C MET A 680 -17.15 -46.36 4.72
N VAL A 681 -17.99 -46.25 3.68
CA VAL A 681 -17.58 -45.73 2.36
C VAL A 681 -17.23 -44.25 2.43
N SER A 682 -17.90 -43.47 3.28
CA SER A 682 -17.52 -42.07 3.57
C SER A 682 -16.21 -42.00 4.33
N ASN A 683 -15.95 -42.88 5.26
CA ASN A 683 -14.73 -42.98 6.02
C ASN A 683 -13.58 -43.55 5.16
N GLU A 684 -13.84 -44.47 4.24
CA GLU A 684 -12.87 -44.93 3.24
C GLU A 684 -12.49 -43.81 2.24
N LEU A 685 -13.45 -43.01 1.78
CA LEU A 685 -13.21 -41.83 0.94
C LEU A 685 -12.48 -40.74 1.69
N LEU A 686 -12.73 -40.52 2.98
CA LEU A 686 -11.98 -39.64 3.84
C LEU A 686 -10.54 -40.15 4.04
N ALA A 687 -10.39 -41.44 4.33
CA ALA A 687 -9.06 -42.07 4.46
C ALA A 687 -8.27 -42.04 3.13
N GLU A 688 -8.95 -42.22 1.99
CA GLU A 688 -8.34 -42.10 0.67
C GLU A 688 -7.94 -40.63 0.36
N ARG A 689 -8.75 -39.64 0.75
CA ARG A 689 -8.39 -38.22 0.66
C ARG A 689 -7.22 -37.86 1.59
N GLU A 690 -7.19 -38.39 2.79
CA GLU A 690 -6.05 -38.20 3.72
C GLU A 690 -4.80 -38.90 3.18
N ARG A 691 -4.92 -40.09 2.58
CA ARG A 691 -3.80 -40.79 1.93
C ARG A 691 -3.26 -39.98 0.74
N LEU A 692 -4.13 -39.47 -0.13
CA LEU A 692 -3.75 -38.63 -1.27
C LEU A 692 -3.15 -37.28 -0.84
N ALA A 693 -3.65 -36.70 0.26
CA ALA A 693 -3.06 -35.49 0.84
C ALA A 693 -1.68 -35.76 1.42
N LYS A 694 -1.50 -36.92 2.08
CA LYS A 694 -0.21 -37.36 2.61
C LYS A 694 0.79 -37.68 1.48
N GLU A 695 0.36 -38.34 0.41
CA GLU A 695 1.20 -38.58 -0.77
C GLU A 695 1.60 -37.27 -1.49
N ARG A 696 0.70 -36.27 -1.54
CA ARG A 696 1.06 -34.93 -2.04
C ARG A 696 2.07 -34.24 -1.15
N PHE A 697 1.87 -34.27 0.15
CA PHE A 697 2.79 -33.71 1.13
C PHE A 697 4.17 -34.40 1.07
N GLU A 698 4.21 -35.72 0.98
CA GLU A 698 5.48 -36.47 0.83
C GLU A 698 6.19 -36.13 -0.49
N LYS A 699 5.46 -35.93 -1.60
CA LYS A 699 6.03 -35.45 -2.85
C LYS A 699 6.58 -34.03 -2.76
N GLU A 700 5.86 -33.12 -2.10
CA GLU A 700 6.35 -31.76 -1.84
C GLU A 700 7.60 -31.75 -0.95
N VAL A 701 7.65 -32.62 0.06
CA VAL A 701 8.83 -32.77 0.93
C VAL A 701 10.01 -33.36 0.16
N VAL A 702 9.78 -34.27 -0.77
CA VAL A 702 10.85 -34.85 -1.63
C VAL A 702 11.39 -33.76 -2.57
N VAL A 703 10.53 -32.98 -3.23
CA VAL A 703 10.95 -31.87 -4.09
C VAL A 703 11.75 -30.84 -3.29
N ARG A 704 11.29 -30.47 -2.09
CA ARG A 704 12.02 -29.54 -1.21
C ARG A 704 13.39 -30.06 -0.79
N ARG A 705 13.52 -31.35 -0.50
CA ARG A 705 14.82 -31.99 -0.20
C ARG A 705 15.74 -32.05 -1.42
N GLU A 706 15.20 -32.17 -2.62
CA GLU A 706 16.01 -32.10 -3.86
C GLU A 706 16.48 -30.67 -4.11
N GLU A 707 15.63 -29.65 -3.91
CA GLU A 707 16.00 -28.25 -4.00
C GLU A 707 17.06 -27.86 -2.95
N GLU A 708 16.94 -28.36 -1.71
CA GLU A 708 17.94 -28.17 -0.66
C GLU A 708 19.27 -28.85 -1.00
N ARG A 709 19.25 -30.06 -1.61
CA ARG A 709 20.45 -30.74 -2.09
C ARG A 709 21.11 -30.04 -3.28
N GLU A 710 20.32 -29.45 -4.18
CA GLU A 710 20.87 -28.66 -5.28
C GLU A 710 21.46 -27.33 -4.76
N ALA A 711 20.81 -26.68 -3.82
CA ALA A 711 21.34 -25.49 -3.16
C ALA A 711 22.64 -25.77 -2.40
N GLU A 712 22.74 -26.94 -1.74
CA GLU A 712 23.95 -27.37 -1.06
C GLU A 712 25.07 -27.71 -2.03
N LYS A 713 24.78 -28.37 -3.16
CA LYS A 713 25.77 -28.60 -4.23
C LYS A 713 26.27 -27.28 -4.83
N LEU A 714 25.41 -26.31 -5.05
CA LEU A 714 25.78 -24.96 -5.49
C LEU A 714 26.68 -24.26 -4.48
N ARG A 715 26.36 -24.36 -3.17
CA ARG A 715 27.22 -23.87 -2.10
C ARG A 715 28.59 -24.50 -2.11
N GLN A 716 28.67 -25.82 -2.21
CA GLN A 716 29.93 -26.55 -2.25
C GLN A 716 30.77 -26.24 -3.49
N THR A 717 30.12 -26.01 -4.64
CA THR A 717 30.78 -25.55 -5.88
C THR A 717 31.34 -24.15 -5.71
N TYR A 718 30.55 -23.24 -5.15
CA TYR A 718 30.97 -21.85 -4.86
C TYR A 718 32.14 -21.79 -3.86
N TYR A 719 32.11 -22.61 -2.80
CA TYR A 719 33.26 -22.72 -1.86
C TYR A 719 34.50 -23.39 -2.48
N ARG A 720 34.32 -24.26 -3.46
CA ARG A 720 35.44 -24.83 -4.20
C ARG A 720 36.07 -23.80 -5.13
N GLU A 721 35.29 -23.05 -5.87
CA GLU A 721 35.74 -21.93 -6.71
C GLU A 721 36.45 -20.85 -5.89
N LEU A 722 35.91 -20.48 -4.72
CA LEU A 722 36.58 -19.58 -3.77
C LEU A 722 37.91 -20.12 -3.24
N ARG A 723 38.02 -21.43 -3.05
CA ARG A 723 39.26 -22.08 -2.61
C ARG A 723 40.30 -22.11 -3.73
N ASP A 724 39.87 -22.36 -4.96
CA ASP A 724 40.73 -22.39 -6.14
C ASP A 724 41.22 -20.96 -6.48
N MET A 725 40.39 -19.95 -6.35
CA MET A 725 40.80 -18.52 -6.45
C MET A 725 41.81 -18.11 -5.36
N LYS A 726 41.73 -18.67 -4.13
CA LYS A 726 42.72 -18.44 -3.06
C LYS A 726 44.05 -19.11 -3.32
N ASN A 727 44.11 -20.11 -4.16
CA ASN A 727 45.36 -20.81 -4.51
C ASN A 727 46.12 -20.20 -5.70
N ASP A 728 45.44 -19.35 -6.50
CA ASP A 728 46.04 -18.67 -7.66
C ASP A 728 46.68 -17.31 -7.31
N ASP A 729 46.29 -16.69 -6.17
CA ASP A 729 46.86 -15.42 -5.68
C ASP A 729 47.94 -15.66 -4.62
N ARG A 730 49.12 -16.17 -5.07
CA ARG A 730 50.36 -16.01 -4.33
C ARG A 730 51.07 -14.73 -4.76
N GLU A 731 50.56 -13.59 -4.26
CA GLU A 731 51.31 -12.38 -3.93
C GLU A 731 50.37 -11.29 -3.47
N GLY A 732 50.36 -11.08 -2.15
CA GLY A 732 50.13 -9.81 -1.51
C GLY A 732 48.71 -9.22 -1.47
N LEU A 733 48.20 -9.07 -0.24
CA LEU A 733 47.05 -8.24 0.22
C LEU A 733 45.69 -8.95 0.37
N LEU A 734 45.52 -9.59 1.53
CA LEU A 734 44.19 -9.81 2.07
C LEU A 734 44.14 -9.37 3.56
N PRO A 735 43.17 -8.55 3.94
CA PRO A 735 42.82 -8.33 5.35
C PRO A 735 41.94 -9.49 5.86
N THR A 736 42.26 -9.94 7.03
CA THR A 736 41.53 -10.77 7.97
C THR A 736 40.01 -10.50 8.03
N PHE A 737 39.20 -11.34 7.44
CA PHE A 737 37.75 -11.36 7.61
C PHE A 737 37.11 -12.75 7.52
N ALA A 738 37.87 -13.80 7.84
CA ALA A 738 37.40 -15.18 7.68
C ALA A 738 37.46 -16.01 8.98
N ALA A 739 37.54 -15.40 10.16
CA ALA A 739 37.66 -16.13 11.42
C ALA A 739 36.45 -16.02 12.39
N GLU A 740 35.39 -15.29 12.06
CA GLU A 740 34.28 -15.07 13.00
C GLU A 740 32.92 -15.68 12.58
N VAL A 741 32.87 -16.53 11.56
CA VAL A 741 31.59 -17.14 11.11
C VAL A 741 31.57 -18.67 11.32
N ALA A 742 32.57 -19.24 11.95
CA ALA A 742 32.70 -20.69 12.11
C ALA A 742 32.43 -21.26 13.53
N GLU A 743 31.99 -20.42 14.50
CA GLU A 743 31.79 -20.88 15.88
C GLU A 743 30.33 -20.87 16.38
N ASP A 744 29.32 -20.46 15.58
CA ASP A 744 27.92 -20.36 16.06
C ASP A 744 26.97 -21.44 15.50
N ASP A 745 27.42 -22.48 14.81
CA ASP A 745 26.54 -23.51 14.21
C ASP A 745 26.60 -24.90 14.92
N ASP A 746 27.28 -25.05 16.07
CA ASP A 746 27.39 -26.35 16.74
C ASP A 746 26.44 -26.58 17.94
N ASP A 747 25.53 -25.64 18.27
CA ASP A 747 24.62 -25.81 19.42
C ASP A 747 23.14 -26.10 19.05
N ALA A 748 22.84 -26.58 17.85
CA ALA A 748 21.47 -26.87 17.43
C ALA A 748 21.25 -28.31 16.92
N MET A 749 21.87 -29.30 17.53
CA MET A 749 21.55 -30.71 17.30
C MET A 749 21.71 -31.54 18.59
N GLU A 750 20.77 -31.39 19.50
CA GLU A 750 20.43 -32.47 20.44
C GLU A 750 19.13 -32.15 21.18
N VAL A 751 17.98 -32.32 20.53
CA VAL A 751 16.74 -32.74 21.20
C VAL A 751 15.97 -33.58 20.19
N ASP A 752 16.27 -34.85 20.18
CA ASP A 752 15.42 -35.83 19.52
C ASP A 752 15.04 -36.95 20.50
N GLY A 753 13.78 -37.30 20.44
CA GLY A 753 13.33 -38.60 20.93
C GLY A 753 12.75 -38.62 22.33
N GLN A 754 11.44 -38.25 22.45
CA GLN A 754 10.45 -38.99 23.22
C GLN A 754 9.15 -38.17 23.38
N ALA A 755 8.16 -38.47 22.60
CA ALA A 755 6.74 -38.35 22.97
C ALA A 755 5.88 -39.02 21.89
N GLY A 756 5.87 -40.31 21.89
CA GLY A 756 4.74 -41.07 21.39
C GLY A 756 3.87 -41.43 22.59
N ALA A 757 2.56 -41.48 22.33
CA ALA A 757 1.50 -42.00 23.14
C ALA A 757 0.87 -41.03 24.20
N ASP A 758 -0.43 -41.02 24.04
CA ASP A 758 -1.54 -40.57 24.89
C ASP A 758 -2.10 -39.16 24.58
N VAL A 759 -3.22 -39.15 23.83
CA VAL A 759 -4.56 -38.93 24.36
C VAL A 759 -5.58 -38.95 23.21
N ALA A 760 -6.66 -39.66 23.45
CA ALA A 760 -7.83 -39.90 22.69
C ALA A 760 -8.60 -38.67 22.17
#